data_c3f13f17c5ad343be8699dc54e376a1f
#
_entry.id   c3f13f17c5ad343be8699dc54e376a1f
#
_cell.length_a   1.000
_cell.length_b   1.000
_cell.length_c   1.000
_cell.angle_alpha   90.00
_cell.angle_beta   90.00
_cell.angle_gamma   90.00
#
_symmetry.space_group_name_H-M   'P 1'
#
loop_
_entity.id
_entity.type
_entity.pdbx_description
1 polymer ?
#
loop_
_entity_poly.entity_id
_entity_poly.type
_entity_poly.pdbx_seq_one_letter_code
_entity_poly.pdbx_strand_id
1 'polypeptide(L)'
;MFDFLDKNNIGKDYKNFLLISIDDIPDYKAKGIYLRHKKTGFEIYHILKDDKENLFAFCFRTISKDNLGTAHIMEHSTLCGSEKYPLKEPFTTLSSTSLNTFLNALTYPDKTVYPGASVVHDDYFNMLDVYADAVFFPKLDYATFIQEGHRLEMDENGKLSIQGVVYNEMKGNYSSFHHVVFDEQINAMFPNSYPSFESGGDPLEIPKLTYEQFLNFHQKFYNPDNCLLFLYGDIPTAEQLDFFDERFISRIEKKYNCKNEIKNYDSKLPLIKDEIQELKKLNLLEKSSYKKVIAPDSGATGNFVSMNWYTGKVDMEKYYLSEVLFGNDSSPFSLALKTSNLGDDVNCGNFGQFAEEFFSIGLFGVKKDDEQKVYDLIEKTIHKIYEDGICQEDIDSAIMGIDFYLREVNRYFGPPSIQIMEKVLKSWMNGNACNSNLTPISSFEKIKQKIKTDKNFTKNLIKKYFIDNKVIVKFVAEPSSKFFEERNKSESELIKNLEKNLDKNQLKKDLDELHQYQQHIETPEETSCIPTTKLSSLNSKIERPVTNLQFIKGFDGSEIPLFVSKEETNGIFYLDVLFPFDRLEPKYFQYIPFLSNVITNLGWNNKSWDECISESACVMGDVWGKFTTGKLSDVKEVQDYISKYKDYNFYGRQWLGISCKALTSMADKTLSLLAEIITTMSFTDKNRFGTLVQELISEKKAFLVDSGLDYASKRAKCLLGPLQALSEILNGISQLYTVENYTKNSLRESLNIFEYIYKECLKSGGIVHITADEDSLNKILPLLEKFVQNAKITKLLPAKKITLEELKPYISQNDAIENKNIQIINYDSQTGYAFVSSPASEYLSKESASEIILASWLKSHTLWDKIRTTGGAYGSGVEADSLEKTLSFWSYRDPNPEKSLEVYLESLKEICEKDFPKEDIEKTIVSCYGDVIVPVLPKDRGARSFTSMIYGISPDFKQINLNNLFEVTPQDVKNAAKRLYDLSQKQNQKAIFCNKSDKSIGNNIKIPL
;
A
#
# COMPACT_ATOMS: atom_id res chain seq x y z
N MET A 1 22.63 -10.08 35.25
CA MET A 1 21.59 -9.56 34.33
C MET A 1 20.75 -10.75 33.91
N PHE A 2 19.44 -10.67 33.87
CA PHE A 2 18.58 -11.78 33.42
C PHE A 2 18.78 -11.97 31.92
N ASP A 3 19.19 -13.18 31.50
CA ASP A 3 19.38 -13.49 30.10
C ASP A 3 18.11 -14.14 29.52
N PHE A 4 17.41 -13.40 28.68
CA PHE A 4 16.16 -13.86 28.03
C PHE A 4 16.40 -14.89 26.93
N LEU A 5 17.67 -15.14 26.56
CA LEU A 5 18.02 -16.16 25.56
C LEU A 5 18.55 -17.45 26.20
N ASP A 6 18.82 -17.45 27.52
CA ASP A 6 19.21 -18.68 28.24
C ASP A 6 17.97 -19.53 28.56
N LYS A 7 17.87 -20.69 27.90
CA LYS A 7 16.79 -21.67 28.12
C LYS A 7 16.68 -22.16 29.58
N ASN A 8 17.74 -22.05 30.38
CA ASN A 8 17.70 -22.37 31.83
C ASN A 8 16.88 -21.33 32.64
N ASN A 9 16.52 -20.21 32.05
CA ASN A 9 15.65 -19.19 32.66
C ASN A 9 14.15 -19.40 32.36
N ILE A 10 13.80 -20.37 31.54
CA ILE A 10 12.39 -20.75 31.33
C ILE A 10 11.79 -21.19 32.69
N GLY A 11 10.64 -20.65 33.03
CA GLY A 11 9.96 -20.87 34.32
C GLY A 11 10.43 -19.93 35.43
N LYS A 12 11.36 -18.99 35.18
CA LYS A 12 11.78 -17.97 36.11
C LYS A 12 11.14 -16.61 35.80
N ASP A 13 11.13 -15.74 36.79
CA ASP A 13 10.49 -14.43 36.71
C ASP A 13 11.52 -13.32 36.44
N TYR A 14 11.13 -12.35 35.63
CA TYR A 14 11.71 -11.03 35.53
C TYR A 14 10.64 -9.99 35.88
N LYS A 15 10.78 -9.24 37.00
CA LYS A 15 9.79 -8.25 37.48
C LYS A 15 8.32 -8.77 37.40
N ASN A 16 8.01 -9.94 37.97
CA ASN A 16 6.70 -10.58 37.88
C ASN A 16 6.24 -11.04 36.48
N PHE A 17 7.06 -10.92 35.45
CA PHE A 17 6.84 -11.55 34.17
C PHE A 17 7.50 -12.92 34.15
N LEU A 18 6.70 -13.97 34.05
CA LEU A 18 7.17 -15.36 33.94
C LEU A 18 7.64 -15.61 32.51
N LEU A 19 8.87 -16.05 32.31
CA LEU A 19 9.38 -16.51 31.02
C LEU A 19 8.82 -17.91 30.71
N ILE A 20 7.98 -18.02 29.68
CA ILE A 20 7.27 -19.25 29.33
C ILE A 20 8.01 -20.05 28.27
N SER A 21 8.46 -19.41 27.18
CA SER A 21 9.22 -20.07 26.12
C SER A 21 10.25 -19.17 25.46
N ILE A 22 11.25 -19.82 24.87
CA ILE A 22 12.23 -19.21 23.96
C ILE A 22 12.21 -20.03 22.68
N ASP A 23 11.72 -19.44 21.60
CA ASP A 23 11.50 -20.11 20.33
C ASP A 23 12.60 -19.74 19.32
N ASP A 24 13.15 -20.72 18.65
CA ASP A 24 14.03 -20.50 17.49
C ASP A 24 13.16 -20.28 16.24
N ILE A 25 13.39 -19.18 15.51
CA ILE A 25 12.60 -18.82 14.33
C ILE A 25 13.56 -18.63 13.14
N PRO A 26 14.09 -19.74 12.58
CA PRO A 26 15.16 -19.68 11.57
C PRO A 26 14.71 -19.01 10.26
N ASP A 27 13.46 -19.16 9.86
CA ASP A 27 12.93 -18.57 8.62
C ASP A 27 13.03 -17.03 8.62
N TYR A 28 13.01 -16.42 9.81
CA TYR A 28 13.13 -14.97 10.01
C TYR A 28 14.48 -14.55 10.63
N LYS A 29 15.40 -15.47 10.86
CA LYS A 29 16.67 -15.22 11.59
C LYS A 29 16.42 -14.50 12.92
N ALA A 30 15.45 -14.97 13.70
CA ALA A 30 14.96 -14.33 14.92
C ALA A 30 14.78 -15.31 16.08
N LYS A 31 14.54 -14.77 17.27
CA LYS A 31 14.14 -15.52 18.48
C LYS A 31 12.78 -15.01 18.95
N GLY A 32 11.88 -15.92 19.31
CA GLY A 32 10.61 -15.58 19.96
C GLY A 32 10.74 -15.73 21.48
N ILE A 33 10.36 -14.72 22.22
CA ILE A 33 10.41 -14.72 23.71
C ILE A 33 8.99 -14.51 24.20
N TYR A 34 8.41 -15.54 24.84
CA TYR A 34 7.05 -15.50 25.34
C TYR A 34 7.03 -15.34 26.88
N LEU A 35 6.35 -14.29 27.34
CA LEU A 35 6.23 -13.97 28.75
C LEU A 35 4.76 -13.73 29.13
N ARG A 36 4.48 -13.86 30.43
CA ARG A 36 3.17 -13.57 31.01
C ARG A 36 3.31 -12.92 32.38
N HIS A 37 2.60 -11.82 32.60
CA HIS A 37 2.58 -11.18 33.89
C HIS A 37 1.71 -11.97 34.89
N LYS A 38 2.24 -12.29 36.07
CA LYS A 38 1.65 -13.26 37.01
C LYS A 38 0.31 -12.85 37.60
N LYS A 39 0.09 -11.56 37.84
CA LYS A 39 -1.14 -11.08 38.47
C LYS A 39 -2.21 -10.67 37.46
N THR A 40 -1.81 -10.02 36.37
CA THR A 40 -2.76 -9.49 35.39
C THR A 40 -3.10 -10.47 34.29
N GLY A 41 -2.29 -11.50 34.09
CA GLY A 41 -2.42 -12.42 32.96
C GLY A 41 -1.94 -11.86 31.62
N PHE A 42 -1.50 -10.60 31.57
CA PHE A 42 -1.01 -9.91 30.40
C PHE A 42 0.10 -10.68 29.69
N GLU A 43 -0.08 -10.94 28.41
CA GLU A 43 0.83 -11.74 27.60
C GLU A 43 1.73 -10.84 26.77
N ILE A 44 3.01 -11.24 26.60
CA ILE A 44 3.97 -10.56 25.73
C ILE A 44 4.64 -11.59 24.85
N TYR A 45 4.71 -11.33 23.55
CA TYR A 45 5.50 -12.12 22.63
C TYR A 45 6.43 -11.23 21.84
N HIS A 46 7.74 -11.31 22.13
CA HIS A 46 8.76 -10.51 21.50
C HIS A 46 9.52 -11.33 20.44
N ILE A 47 9.44 -10.91 19.19
CA ILE A 47 10.30 -11.38 18.10
C ILE A 47 11.58 -10.53 18.10
N LEU A 48 12.58 -10.99 18.85
CA LEU A 48 13.88 -10.34 18.93
C LEU A 48 14.69 -10.63 17.65
N LYS A 49 14.99 -9.57 16.91
CA LYS A 49 15.67 -9.60 15.62
C LYS A 49 16.55 -8.37 15.46
N ASP A 50 17.68 -8.52 14.78
CA ASP A 50 18.53 -7.40 14.37
C ASP A 50 17.83 -6.62 13.23
N ASP A 51 16.90 -5.76 13.64
CA ASP A 51 16.12 -4.89 12.76
C ASP A 51 15.81 -3.60 13.53
N LYS A 52 16.22 -2.47 12.98
CA LYS A 52 16.04 -1.15 13.59
C LYS A 52 14.61 -0.65 13.54
N GLU A 53 13.77 -1.19 12.66
CA GLU A 53 12.34 -0.84 12.62
C GLU A 53 11.59 -1.65 13.69
N ASN A 54 11.56 -1.09 14.90
CA ASN A 54 10.87 -1.71 16.01
C ASN A 54 9.35 -1.51 15.92
N LEU A 55 8.58 -2.56 16.23
CA LEU A 55 7.13 -2.52 16.23
C LEU A 55 6.57 -3.07 17.54
N PHE A 56 5.58 -2.37 18.08
CA PHE A 56 4.69 -2.89 19.12
C PHE A 56 3.26 -3.02 18.57
N ALA A 57 2.47 -3.94 19.14
CA ALA A 57 1.03 -3.99 18.88
C ALA A 57 0.27 -4.53 20.09
N PHE A 58 -0.73 -3.78 20.58
CA PHE A 58 -1.69 -4.29 21.55
C PHE A 58 -2.81 -5.02 20.82
N CYS A 59 -3.01 -6.28 21.13
CA CYS A 59 -3.95 -7.17 20.43
C CYS A 59 -4.98 -7.72 21.42
N PHE A 60 -6.26 -7.47 21.15
CA PHE A 60 -7.37 -7.98 21.95
C PHE A 60 -8.25 -8.94 21.13
N ARG A 61 -8.75 -10.01 21.77
CA ARG A 61 -9.77 -10.86 21.15
C ARG A 61 -11.12 -10.16 21.27
N THR A 62 -11.66 -9.72 20.14
CA THR A 62 -12.92 -8.95 20.05
C THR A 62 -13.84 -9.59 19.01
N ILE A 63 -14.33 -10.81 19.32
CA ILE A 63 -15.08 -11.62 18.36
C ILE A 63 -16.46 -11.02 18.13
N SER A 64 -16.76 -10.72 16.86
CA SER A 64 -18.06 -10.19 16.43
C SER A 64 -19.16 -11.24 16.60
N LYS A 65 -20.31 -10.82 17.11
CA LYS A 65 -21.51 -11.65 17.32
C LYS A 65 -22.76 -11.09 16.62
N ASP A 66 -22.63 -9.91 16.07
CA ASP A 66 -23.66 -9.13 15.39
C ASP A 66 -23.02 -8.11 14.44
N ASN A 67 -23.86 -7.35 13.72
CA ASN A 67 -23.44 -6.34 12.77
C ASN A 67 -23.54 -4.89 13.33
N LEU A 68 -23.50 -4.73 14.65
CA LEU A 68 -23.61 -3.41 15.30
C LEU A 68 -22.33 -2.55 15.15
N GLY A 69 -21.22 -3.11 14.66
CA GLY A 69 -19.94 -2.41 14.50
C GLY A 69 -19.30 -2.01 15.82
N THR A 70 -19.66 -2.67 16.93
CA THR A 70 -19.19 -2.28 18.27
C THR A 70 -17.67 -2.31 18.40
N ALA A 71 -17.02 -3.30 17.76
CA ALA A 71 -15.56 -3.42 17.81
C ALA A 71 -14.88 -2.25 17.06
N HIS A 72 -15.40 -1.85 15.91
CA HIS A 72 -14.87 -0.77 15.08
C HIS A 72 -15.09 0.62 15.73
N ILE A 73 -16.31 0.87 16.25
CA ILE A 73 -16.60 2.10 17.00
C ILE A 73 -15.72 2.20 18.26
N MET A 74 -15.45 1.06 18.94
CA MET A 74 -14.54 1.00 20.07
C MET A 74 -13.10 1.28 19.65
N GLU A 75 -12.65 0.77 18.52
CA GLU A 75 -11.32 1.03 17.96
C GLU A 75 -11.09 2.54 17.81
N HIS A 76 -11.98 3.23 17.09
CA HIS A 76 -11.93 4.68 16.90
C HIS A 76 -11.95 5.43 18.23
N SER A 77 -12.93 5.13 19.07
CA SER A 77 -13.17 5.85 20.32
C SER A 77 -12.03 5.69 21.34
N THR A 78 -11.35 4.54 21.33
CA THR A 78 -10.19 4.28 22.20
C THR A 78 -9.05 5.27 21.93
N LEU A 79 -8.90 5.70 20.67
CA LEU A 79 -7.87 6.67 20.27
C LEU A 79 -8.28 8.14 20.43
N CYS A 80 -9.52 8.40 20.90
CA CYS A 80 -10.08 9.74 21.14
C CYS A 80 -9.97 10.16 22.61
N GLY A 81 -8.75 10.15 23.16
CA GLY A 81 -8.45 10.62 24.52
C GLY A 81 -8.41 9.55 25.60
N SER A 82 -7.48 9.73 26.51
CA SER A 82 -7.22 8.83 27.62
C SER A 82 -6.95 9.60 28.92
N GLU A 83 -6.73 8.89 30.03
CA GLU A 83 -6.46 9.50 31.32
C GLU A 83 -5.25 10.43 31.30
N LYS A 84 -4.14 10.00 30.70
CA LYS A 84 -2.89 10.75 30.63
C LYS A 84 -2.85 11.74 29.46
N TYR A 85 -3.56 11.44 28.39
CA TYR A 85 -3.61 12.20 27.15
C TYR A 85 -5.05 12.64 26.87
N PRO A 86 -5.56 13.64 27.63
CA PRO A 86 -6.99 14.00 27.61
C PRO A 86 -7.40 14.88 26.44
N LEU A 87 -6.71 14.77 25.31
CA LEU A 87 -7.00 15.48 24.06
C LEU A 87 -8.23 14.89 23.36
N LYS A 88 -8.80 15.65 22.44
CA LYS A 88 -9.85 15.18 21.56
C LYS A 88 -9.33 14.14 20.55
N GLU A 89 -8.16 14.44 19.97
CA GLU A 89 -7.54 13.59 18.93
C GLU A 89 -6.03 13.36 19.18
N PRO A 90 -5.66 12.69 20.31
CA PRO A 90 -4.24 12.45 20.62
C PRO A 90 -3.54 11.60 19.55
N PHE A 91 -4.27 10.72 18.85
CA PHE A 91 -3.76 9.92 17.73
C PHE A 91 -3.33 10.80 16.55
N THR A 92 -4.17 11.75 16.14
CA THR A 92 -3.86 12.68 15.04
C THR A 92 -2.66 13.56 15.38
N THR A 93 -2.61 14.05 16.61
CA THR A 93 -1.47 14.84 17.11
C THR A 93 -0.18 14.00 17.12
N LEU A 94 -0.23 12.78 17.64
CA LEU A 94 0.89 11.84 17.65
C LEU A 94 1.36 11.51 16.23
N SER A 95 0.45 11.18 15.32
CA SER A 95 0.77 10.85 13.93
C SER A 95 1.50 11.98 13.20
N SER A 96 1.17 13.23 13.52
CA SER A 96 1.78 14.41 12.87
C SER A 96 3.11 14.84 13.49
N THR A 97 3.40 14.43 14.74
CA THR A 97 4.57 14.90 15.50
C THR A 97 5.59 13.80 15.80
N SER A 98 5.26 12.54 15.56
CA SER A 98 6.18 11.40 15.74
C SER A 98 6.98 11.07 14.49
N LEU A 99 8.05 10.29 14.68
CA LEU A 99 8.87 9.71 13.61
C LEU A 99 8.42 8.28 13.29
N ASN A 100 7.11 8.08 13.29
CA ASN A 100 6.55 6.77 13.03
C ASN A 100 6.84 6.31 11.59
N THR A 101 7.09 5.02 11.43
CA THR A 101 7.13 4.35 10.13
C THR A 101 5.82 3.62 9.84
N PHE A 102 5.01 3.44 10.89
CA PHE A 102 3.64 2.92 10.85
C PHE A 102 2.90 3.29 12.13
N LEU A 103 1.69 3.78 12.00
CA LEU A 103 0.80 4.10 13.10
C LEU A 103 -0.64 3.88 12.65
N ASN A 104 -1.36 2.93 13.25
CA ASN A 104 -2.73 2.60 12.85
C ASN A 104 -3.48 1.87 13.98
N ALA A 105 -4.76 1.60 13.74
CA ALA A 105 -5.55 0.61 14.45
C ALA A 105 -6.30 -0.25 13.42
N LEU A 106 -6.62 -1.48 13.76
CA LEU A 106 -7.16 -2.46 12.81
C LEU A 106 -8.23 -3.33 13.49
N THR A 107 -9.44 -3.28 12.98
CA THR A 107 -10.54 -4.16 13.43
C THR A 107 -10.76 -5.31 12.45
N TYR A 108 -10.76 -6.52 12.99
CA TYR A 108 -11.03 -7.78 12.29
C TYR A 108 -12.29 -8.45 12.89
N PRO A 109 -12.88 -9.42 12.23
CA PRO A 109 -14.03 -10.16 12.78
C PRO A 109 -13.79 -10.84 14.13
N ASP A 110 -12.53 -11.09 14.51
CA ASP A 110 -12.18 -11.81 15.73
C ASP A 110 -11.21 -11.07 16.67
N LYS A 111 -10.63 -9.95 16.24
CA LYS A 111 -9.63 -9.22 17.03
C LYS A 111 -9.60 -7.74 16.69
N THR A 112 -9.09 -6.92 17.62
CA THR A 112 -8.73 -5.51 17.37
C THR A 112 -7.27 -5.32 17.74
N VAL A 113 -6.51 -4.63 16.90
CA VAL A 113 -5.04 -4.50 16.99
C VAL A 113 -4.64 -3.04 16.90
N TYR A 114 -3.74 -2.62 17.77
CA TYR A 114 -3.23 -1.24 17.85
C TYR A 114 -1.71 -1.24 17.64
N PRO A 115 -1.23 -1.23 16.40
CA PRO A 115 0.20 -1.28 16.07
C PRO A 115 0.82 0.10 15.93
N GLY A 116 2.09 0.22 16.34
CA GLY A 116 2.94 1.35 16.04
C GLY A 116 4.38 0.92 15.79
N ALA A 117 5.08 1.58 14.86
CA ALA A 117 6.47 1.27 14.53
C ALA A 117 7.30 2.53 14.31
N SER A 118 8.56 2.47 14.73
CA SER A 118 9.56 3.51 14.50
C SER A 118 10.97 2.91 14.40
N VAL A 119 11.85 3.62 13.68
CA VAL A 119 13.30 3.34 13.67
C VAL A 119 14.05 4.21 14.70
N VAL A 120 13.35 5.08 15.40
CA VAL A 120 13.90 5.97 16.42
C VAL A 120 13.48 5.48 17.80
N HIS A 121 14.49 5.12 18.61
CA HIS A 121 14.29 4.51 19.92
C HIS A 121 13.35 5.31 20.85
N ASP A 122 13.63 6.60 21.05
CA ASP A 122 12.83 7.43 21.96
C ASP A 122 11.39 7.60 21.43
N ASP A 123 11.23 7.71 20.12
CA ASP A 123 9.95 7.86 19.46
C ASP A 123 9.09 6.59 19.59
N TYR A 124 9.72 5.42 19.46
CA TYR A 124 9.05 4.14 19.71
C TYR A 124 8.42 4.09 21.12
N PHE A 125 9.14 4.49 22.15
CA PHE A 125 8.60 4.50 23.52
C PHE A 125 7.57 5.61 23.74
N ASN A 126 7.70 6.76 23.07
CA ASN A 126 6.69 7.81 23.09
C ASN A 126 5.34 7.29 22.54
N MET A 127 5.37 6.60 21.39
CA MET A 127 4.16 6.01 20.82
C MET A 127 3.60 4.89 21.69
N LEU A 128 4.47 4.01 22.22
CA LEU A 128 4.07 2.93 23.12
C LEU A 128 3.36 3.46 24.38
N ASP A 129 3.84 4.58 24.95
CA ASP A 129 3.23 5.23 26.11
C ASP A 129 1.80 5.74 25.80
N VAL A 130 1.63 6.42 24.67
CA VAL A 130 0.31 6.94 24.26
C VAL A 130 -0.67 5.81 23.97
N TYR A 131 -0.24 4.77 23.24
CA TYR A 131 -1.10 3.64 22.90
C TYR A 131 -1.48 2.78 24.10
N ALA A 132 -0.54 2.55 25.03
CA ALA A 132 -0.81 1.80 26.24
C ALA A 132 -1.83 2.52 27.12
N ASP A 133 -1.74 3.87 27.26
CA ASP A 133 -2.72 4.64 27.99
C ASP A 133 -4.09 4.65 27.29
N ALA A 134 -4.10 4.79 25.96
CA ALA A 134 -5.31 4.77 25.16
C ALA A 134 -6.08 3.45 25.32
N VAL A 135 -5.43 2.28 25.13
CA VAL A 135 -6.15 1.00 25.17
C VAL A 135 -6.61 0.59 26.57
N PHE A 136 -5.84 0.89 27.63
CA PHE A 136 -6.18 0.48 29.00
C PHE A 136 -6.94 1.55 29.78
N PHE A 137 -6.81 2.83 29.44
CA PHE A 137 -7.37 3.95 30.20
C PHE A 137 -8.09 4.98 29.33
N PRO A 138 -8.86 4.56 28.28
CA PRO A 138 -9.59 5.51 27.45
C PRO A 138 -10.67 6.23 28.25
N LYS A 139 -11.03 7.44 27.82
CA LYS A 139 -12.12 8.23 28.41
C LYS A 139 -13.50 7.67 28.05
N LEU A 140 -13.72 7.34 26.80
CA LEU A 140 -14.97 6.80 26.22
C LEU A 140 -16.19 7.66 26.57
N ASP A 141 -16.06 8.98 26.46
CA ASP A 141 -17.13 9.93 26.75
C ASP A 141 -18.31 9.77 25.76
N TYR A 142 -19.52 10.19 26.19
CA TYR A 142 -20.71 10.11 25.34
C TYR A 142 -20.58 10.93 24.05
N ALA A 143 -19.90 12.10 24.11
CA ALA A 143 -19.62 12.91 22.93
C ALA A 143 -18.77 12.16 21.90
N THR A 144 -17.73 11.43 22.35
CA THR A 144 -16.91 10.57 21.50
C THR A 144 -17.73 9.45 20.86
N PHE A 145 -18.60 8.78 21.65
CA PHE A 145 -19.45 7.71 21.14
C PHE A 145 -20.40 8.19 20.02
N ILE A 146 -21.05 9.35 20.20
CA ILE A 146 -21.98 9.90 19.20
C ILE A 146 -21.25 10.53 18.00
N GLN A 147 -20.00 10.94 18.16
CA GLN A 147 -19.15 11.40 17.05
C GLN A 147 -18.64 10.24 16.21
N GLU A 148 -17.99 9.27 16.84
CA GLU A 148 -17.34 8.17 16.13
C GLU A 148 -18.34 7.10 15.67
N GLY A 149 -19.33 6.77 16.51
CA GLY A 149 -20.30 5.73 16.23
C GLY A 149 -21.46 6.21 15.35
N HIS A 150 -22.51 6.68 16.00
CA HIS A 150 -23.71 7.17 15.32
C HIS A 150 -24.50 8.16 16.18
N ARG A 151 -25.24 9.04 15.51
CA ARG A 151 -26.20 9.98 16.11
C ARG A 151 -27.30 10.34 15.14
N LEU A 152 -28.43 10.83 15.65
CA LEU A 152 -29.41 11.52 14.84
C LEU A 152 -29.02 13.00 14.74
N GLU A 153 -29.08 13.54 13.53
CA GLU A 153 -28.97 14.98 13.26
C GLU A 153 -30.28 15.49 12.68
N MET A 154 -30.60 16.75 12.97
CA MET A 154 -31.80 17.43 12.48
C MET A 154 -31.37 18.65 11.66
N ASP A 155 -31.80 18.71 10.40
CA ASP A 155 -31.54 19.85 9.53
C ASP A 155 -32.43 21.07 9.90
N GLU A 156 -32.20 22.21 9.25
CA GLU A 156 -32.95 23.46 9.48
C GLU A 156 -34.45 23.29 9.21
N ASN A 157 -34.90 22.32 8.43
CA ASN A 157 -36.27 22.00 8.10
C ASN A 157 -36.88 20.96 9.06
N GLY A 158 -36.10 20.48 10.05
CA GLY A 158 -36.57 19.48 11.01
C GLY A 158 -36.49 18.04 10.49
N LYS A 159 -35.86 17.80 9.35
CA LYS A 159 -35.63 16.44 8.81
C LYS A 159 -34.48 15.76 9.53
N LEU A 160 -34.76 14.53 9.98
CA LEU A 160 -33.75 13.70 10.65
C LEU A 160 -32.88 12.93 9.66
N SER A 161 -31.60 12.80 9.97
CA SER A 161 -30.62 11.95 9.32
C SER A 161 -29.74 11.24 10.33
N ILE A 162 -29.08 10.14 9.94
CA ILE A 162 -28.10 9.46 10.79
C ILE A 162 -26.72 9.89 10.32
N GLN A 163 -25.84 10.23 11.28
CA GLN A 163 -24.46 10.63 11.06
C GLN A 163 -23.53 9.92 12.07
N GLY A 164 -22.25 9.87 11.79
CA GLY A 164 -21.20 9.29 12.61
C GLY A 164 -19.99 8.93 11.74
N VAL A 165 -18.78 8.93 12.29
CA VAL A 165 -17.57 8.64 11.51
C VAL A 165 -17.63 7.23 10.96
N VAL A 166 -17.74 6.23 11.85
CA VAL A 166 -17.83 4.80 11.45
C VAL A 166 -19.09 4.53 10.62
N TYR A 167 -20.24 5.12 11.01
CA TYR A 167 -21.49 5.00 10.24
C TYR A 167 -21.31 5.45 8.78
N ASN A 168 -20.70 6.61 8.55
CA ASN A 168 -20.49 7.16 7.22
C ASN A 168 -19.46 6.37 6.43
N GLU A 169 -18.39 5.90 7.10
CA GLU A 169 -17.38 5.04 6.49
C GLU A 169 -18.00 3.74 5.97
N MET A 170 -18.76 3.05 6.83
CA MET A 170 -19.40 1.81 6.44
C MET A 170 -20.48 2.01 5.37
N LYS A 171 -21.19 3.14 5.40
CA LYS A 171 -22.11 3.51 4.31
C LYS A 171 -21.38 3.67 2.98
N GLY A 172 -20.15 4.18 3.01
CA GLY A 172 -19.26 4.22 1.85
C GLY A 172 -18.85 2.83 1.37
N ASN A 173 -18.45 1.93 2.28
CA ASN A 173 -18.05 0.55 1.96
C ASN A 173 -19.18 -0.23 1.29
N TYR A 174 -20.43 -0.11 1.78
CA TYR A 174 -21.61 -0.72 1.17
C TYR A 174 -21.99 -0.11 -0.21
N SER A 175 -21.28 0.91 -0.68
CA SER A 175 -21.40 1.42 -2.05
C SER A 175 -20.56 0.65 -3.06
N SER A 176 -19.64 -0.20 -2.60
CA SER A 176 -18.77 -1.02 -3.43
C SER A 176 -19.40 -2.36 -3.77
N PHE A 177 -19.49 -2.68 -5.08
CA PHE A 177 -19.92 -4.00 -5.54
C PHE A 177 -19.06 -5.12 -4.96
N HIS A 178 -17.74 -4.96 -5.03
CA HIS A 178 -16.79 -5.96 -4.55
C HIS A 178 -16.88 -6.20 -3.04
N HIS A 179 -17.09 -5.17 -2.24
CA HIS A 179 -17.26 -5.30 -0.79
C HIS A 179 -18.50 -6.14 -0.46
N VAL A 180 -19.66 -5.81 -1.03
CA VAL A 180 -20.90 -6.55 -0.80
C VAL A 180 -20.80 -8.00 -1.31
N VAL A 181 -20.14 -8.22 -2.46
CA VAL A 181 -19.89 -9.59 -2.98
C VAL A 181 -19.09 -10.42 -1.99
N PHE A 182 -18.02 -9.86 -1.44
CA PHE A 182 -17.13 -10.57 -0.52
C PHE A 182 -17.84 -10.92 0.79
N ASP A 183 -18.56 -9.98 1.39
CA ASP A 183 -19.31 -10.19 2.64
C ASP A 183 -20.41 -11.21 2.48
N GLU A 184 -21.20 -11.11 1.43
CA GLU A 184 -22.30 -12.04 1.16
C GLU A 184 -21.79 -13.44 0.77
N GLN A 185 -20.60 -13.54 0.18
CA GLN A 185 -19.96 -14.81 -0.09
C GLN A 185 -19.52 -15.50 1.21
N ILE A 186 -18.90 -14.75 2.13
CA ILE A 186 -18.54 -15.27 3.47
C ILE A 186 -19.82 -15.68 4.23
N ASN A 187 -20.87 -14.86 4.18
CA ASN A 187 -22.16 -15.19 4.82
C ASN A 187 -22.77 -16.47 4.22
N ALA A 188 -22.64 -16.68 2.92
CA ALA A 188 -23.11 -17.91 2.28
C ALA A 188 -22.30 -19.15 2.70
N MET A 189 -21.00 -18.98 3.00
CA MET A 189 -20.14 -20.08 3.43
C MET A 189 -20.27 -20.39 4.93
N PHE A 190 -20.45 -19.40 5.80
CA PHE A 190 -20.44 -19.50 7.26
C PHE A 190 -21.66 -18.83 7.90
N PRO A 191 -22.90 -19.20 7.55
CA PRO A 191 -24.09 -18.48 7.97
C PRO A 191 -24.24 -18.42 9.50
N ASN A 192 -24.58 -17.24 10.02
CA ASN A 192 -24.75 -16.97 11.46
C ASN A 192 -23.52 -17.42 12.32
N SER A 193 -22.33 -17.21 11.80
CA SER A 193 -21.06 -17.47 12.48
C SER A 193 -20.23 -16.19 12.54
N TYR A 194 -19.26 -16.11 13.46
CA TYR A 194 -18.45 -14.88 13.62
C TYR A 194 -17.82 -14.35 12.32
N PRO A 195 -17.40 -15.15 11.33
CA PRO A 195 -16.87 -14.63 10.08
C PRO A 195 -17.90 -13.90 9.20
N SER A 196 -19.19 -14.22 9.35
CA SER A 196 -20.27 -13.63 8.56
C SER A 196 -20.85 -12.36 9.18
N PHE A 197 -20.40 -11.97 10.36
CA PHE A 197 -20.78 -10.68 10.95
C PHE A 197 -19.80 -9.61 10.50
N GLU A 198 -20.35 -8.49 10.02
CA GLU A 198 -19.57 -7.33 9.63
C GLU A 198 -19.02 -6.61 10.89
N SER A 199 -17.73 -6.79 11.17
CA SER A 199 -17.08 -6.20 12.34
C SER A 199 -17.03 -4.67 12.28
N GLY A 200 -16.99 -4.12 11.06
CA GLY A 200 -17.13 -2.69 10.81
C GLY A 200 -18.53 -2.16 11.10
N GLY A 201 -19.53 -3.01 10.98
CA GLY A 201 -20.94 -2.73 11.22
C GLY A 201 -21.73 -2.47 9.94
N ASP A 202 -22.99 -2.98 9.90
CA ASP A 202 -23.93 -2.61 8.86
C ASP A 202 -24.59 -1.26 9.21
N PRO A 203 -24.60 -0.25 8.32
CA PRO A 203 -25.28 1.03 8.53
C PRO A 203 -26.75 0.94 8.95
N LEU A 204 -27.45 -0.16 8.64
CA LEU A 204 -28.82 -0.40 9.12
C LEU A 204 -28.88 -1.01 10.54
N GLU A 205 -27.74 -1.50 11.07
CA GLU A 205 -27.65 -2.08 12.40
C GLU A 205 -26.89 -1.17 13.39
N ILE A 206 -25.84 -0.48 12.96
CA ILE A 206 -25.05 0.46 13.78
C ILE A 206 -25.91 1.38 14.66
N PRO A 207 -27.01 2.00 14.14
CA PRO A 207 -27.84 2.92 14.96
C PRO A 207 -28.62 2.25 16.10
N LYS A 208 -28.56 0.93 16.23
CA LYS A 208 -29.17 0.17 17.33
C LYS A 208 -28.23 -0.02 18.51
N LEU A 209 -26.93 0.27 18.33
CA LEU A 209 -25.93 0.18 19.41
C LEU A 209 -26.21 1.25 20.47
N THR A 210 -26.32 0.83 21.73
CA THR A 210 -26.48 1.76 22.85
C THR A 210 -25.12 2.08 23.50
N TYR A 211 -25.04 3.26 24.12
CA TYR A 211 -23.83 3.67 24.85
C TYR A 211 -23.48 2.71 25.98
N GLU A 212 -24.46 2.13 26.68
CA GLU A 212 -24.24 1.11 27.70
C GLU A 212 -23.60 -0.17 27.11
N GLN A 213 -24.09 -0.65 25.98
CA GLN A 213 -23.50 -1.81 25.29
C GLN A 213 -22.06 -1.51 24.85
N PHE A 214 -21.80 -0.31 24.37
CA PHE A 214 -20.47 0.15 23.99
C PHE A 214 -19.51 0.15 25.19
N LEU A 215 -19.87 0.74 26.33
CA LEU A 215 -19.04 0.72 27.53
C LEU A 215 -18.81 -0.70 28.07
N ASN A 216 -19.85 -1.53 28.07
CA ASN A 216 -19.74 -2.94 28.48
C ASN A 216 -18.79 -3.75 27.57
N PHE A 217 -18.69 -3.41 26.30
CA PHE A 217 -17.76 -4.05 25.38
C PHE A 217 -16.30 -3.79 25.77
N HIS A 218 -15.92 -2.56 26.08
CA HIS A 218 -14.57 -2.25 26.58
C HIS A 218 -14.27 -2.99 27.88
N GLN A 219 -15.18 -2.90 28.88
CA GLN A 219 -15.01 -3.54 30.17
C GLN A 219 -14.79 -5.06 30.04
N LYS A 220 -15.41 -5.67 29.04
CA LYS A 220 -15.34 -7.10 28.80
C LYS A 220 -14.10 -7.53 28.06
N PHE A 221 -13.80 -6.89 26.94
CA PHE A 221 -12.78 -7.38 26.01
C PHE A 221 -11.41 -6.72 26.18
N TYR A 222 -11.34 -5.49 26.72
CA TYR A 222 -10.07 -4.77 26.91
C TYR A 222 -9.44 -5.04 28.28
N ASN A 223 -9.46 -6.29 28.69
CA ASN A 223 -8.83 -6.76 29.91
C ASN A 223 -7.37 -7.17 29.64
N PRO A 224 -6.45 -7.00 30.63
CA PRO A 224 -5.05 -7.37 30.46
C PRO A 224 -4.84 -8.87 30.18
N ASP A 225 -5.66 -9.76 30.75
CA ASP A 225 -5.57 -11.21 30.49
C ASP A 225 -6.13 -11.64 29.13
N ASN A 226 -6.82 -10.72 28.41
CA ASN A 226 -7.25 -10.88 27.02
C ASN A 226 -6.33 -10.14 26.04
N CYS A 227 -5.20 -9.60 26.49
CA CYS A 227 -4.28 -8.82 25.69
C CYS A 227 -2.98 -9.57 25.44
N LEU A 228 -2.55 -9.61 24.17
CA LEU A 228 -1.18 -9.91 23.77
C LEU A 228 -0.50 -8.62 23.32
N LEU A 229 0.58 -8.23 23.98
CA LEU A 229 1.52 -7.24 23.47
C LEU A 229 2.53 -7.97 22.55
N PHE A 230 2.37 -7.78 21.26
CA PHE A 230 3.35 -8.22 20.27
C PHE A 230 4.46 -7.17 20.17
N LEU A 231 5.72 -7.61 20.22
CA LEU A 231 6.92 -6.80 20.09
C LEU A 231 7.82 -7.38 18.99
N TYR A 232 8.48 -6.50 18.23
CA TYR A 232 9.43 -6.89 17.18
C TYR A 232 10.56 -5.88 17.11
N GLY A 233 11.78 -6.37 16.81
CA GLY A 233 12.93 -5.53 16.53
C GLY A 233 14.12 -5.80 17.44
N ASP A 234 15.05 -4.86 17.50
CA ASP A 234 16.33 -5.01 18.21
C ASP A 234 16.35 -4.39 19.62
N ILE A 235 15.32 -3.66 20.02
CA ILE A 235 15.20 -3.11 21.39
C ILE A 235 15.18 -4.28 22.38
N PRO A 236 16.09 -4.30 23.39
CA PRO A 236 16.19 -5.41 24.32
C PRO A 236 14.89 -5.70 25.06
N THR A 237 14.54 -6.99 25.21
CA THR A 237 13.32 -7.41 25.91
C THR A 237 13.26 -6.82 27.33
N ALA A 238 14.38 -6.79 28.07
CA ALA A 238 14.43 -6.22 29.43
C ALA A 238 13.98 -4.76 29.44
N GLU A 239 14.45 -3.95 28.51
CA GLU A 239 14.14 -2.52 28.45
C GLU A 239 12.66 -2.26 28.21
N GLN A 240 12.05 -3.01 27.30
CA GLN A 240 10.61 -2.92 27.01
C GLN A 240 9.77 -3.35 28.22
N LEU A 241 10.17 -4.43 28.92
CA LEU A 241 9.51 -4.88 30.14
C LEU A 241 9.66 -3.86 31.29
N ASP A 242 10.85 -3.28 31.44
CA ASP A 242 11.10 -2.25 32.45
C ASP A 242 10.22 -1.02 32.24
N PHE A 243 10.12 -0.55 30.99
CA PHE A 243 9.27 0.56 30.62
C PHE A 243 7.79 0.28 30.96
N PHE A 244 7.31 -0.90 30.61
CA PHE A 244 5.91 -1.26 30.82
C PHE A 244 5.58 -1.50 32.31
N ASP A 245 6.48 -2.16 33.03
CA ASP A 245 6.34 -2.40 34.48
C ASP A 245 6.28 -1.08 35.27
N GLU A 246 7.20 -0.16 34.99
CA GLU A 246 7.31 1.12 35.72
C GLU A 246 6.13 2.05 35.45
N ARG A 247 5.57 2.05 34.24
CA ARG A 247 4.56 3.02 33.82
C ARG A 247 3.13 2.52 33.90
N PHE A 248 2.90 1.24 33.68
CA PHE A 248 1.54 0.72 33.43
C PHE A 248 1.08 -0.37 34.36
N ILE A 249 1.92 -1.32 34.76
CA ILE A 249 1.49 -2.51 35.50
C ILE A 249 0.75 -2.17 36.79
N SER A 250 1.25 -1.27 37.61
CA SER A 250 0.59 -0.88 38.88
C SER A 250 -0.78 -0.19 38.65
N ARG A 251 -0.92 0.60 37.60
CA ARG A 251 -2.18 1.23 37.20
C ARG A 251 -3.19 0.19 36.70
N ILE A 252 -2.73 -0.76 35.88
CA ILE A 252 -3.54 -1.88 35.37
C ILE A 252 -4.00 -2.77 36.53
N GLU A 253 -3.10 -3.17 37.45
CA GLU A 253 -3.47 -3.97 38.64
C GLU A 253 -4.57 -3.30 39.44
N LYS A 254 -4.47 -1.98 39.63
CA LYS A 254 -5.47 -1.19 40.39
C LYS A 254 -6.82 -1.11 39.64
N LYS A 255 -6.80 -0.77 38.33
CA LYS A 255 -8.04 -0.61 37.53
C LYS A 255 -8.82 -1.92 37.45
N TYR A 256 -8.14 -3.01 37.16
CA TYR A 256 -8.75 -4.33 36.94
C TYR A 256 -8.79 -5.18 38.24
N ASN A 257 -8.44 -4.63 39.42
CA ASN A 257 -8.51 -5.27 40.71
C ASN A 257 -7.74 -6.62 40.82
N CYS A 258 -6.57 -6.70 40.17
CA CYS A 258 -5.72 -7.88 40.11
C CYS A 258 -4.99 -8.14 41.45
N LYS A 259 -5.64 -8.76 42.44
CA LYS A 259 -5.12 -8.93 43.80
C LYS A 259 -4.24 -10.16 44.01
N ASN A 260 -4.44 -11.24 43.22
CA ASN A 260 -3.78 -12.51 43.45
C ASN A 260 -3.04 -12.96 42.19
N GLU A 261 -1.95 -13.72 42.38
CA GLU A 261 -1.28 -14.38 41.29
C GLU A 261 -2.19 -15.43 40.63
N ILE A 262 -2.19 -15.50 39.32
CA ILE A 262 -2.92 -16.50 38.54
C ILE A 262 -2.13 -17.81 38.65
N LYS A 263 -2.64 -18.78 39.42
CA LYS A 263 -1.95 -20.03 39.75
C LYS A 263 -1.98 -21.08 38.64
N ASN A 264 -2.86 -20.93 37.65
CA ASN A 264 -3.09 -21.96 36.61
C ASN A 264 -2.70 -21.39 35.24
N TYR A 265 -1.40 -21.48 34.94
CA TYR A 265 -0.84 -21.06 33.64
C TYR A 265 -1.09 -22.04 32.49
N ASP A 266 -1.69 -23.22 32.76
CA ASP A 266 -2.02 -24.22 31.74
C ASP A 266 -3.19 -23.83 30.83
N SER A 267 -3.98 -22.81 31.22
CA SER A 267 -5.00 -22.26 30.34
C SER A 267 -4.40 -21.26 29.37
N LYS A 268 -4.25 -21.65 28.14
CA LYS A 268 -3.77 -20.81 27.01
C LYS A 268 -4.78 -19.74 26.58
N LEU A 269 -5.89 -19.59 27.29
CA LEU A 269 -6.99 -18.68 26.94
C LEU A 269 -7.32 -17.79 28.16
N PRO A 270 -7.86 -16.56 27.94
CA PRO A 270 -8.23 -15.63 28.98
C PRO A 270 -9.37 -16.12 29.89
N LEU A 271 -9.70 -15.35 30.94
CA LEU A 271 -10.82 -15.64 31.84
C LEU A 271 -12.19 -15.76 31.13
N ILE A 272 -12.34 -15.12 29.96
CA ILE A 272 -13.53 -15.21 29.10
C ILE A 272 -13.47 -16.40 28.10
N LYS A 273 -12.64 -17.40 28.39
CA LYS A 273 -12.33 -18.54 27.53
C LYS A 273 -13.55 -19.24 26.95
N ASP A 274 -14.51 -19.59 27.79
CA ASP A 274 -15.66 -20.38 27.36
C ASP A 274 -16.55 -19.58 26.40
N GLU A 275 -16.70 -18.29 26.66
CA GLU A 275 -17.45 -17.40 25.76
C GLU A 275 -16.75 -17.21 24.42
N ILE A 276 -15.42 -17.00 24.42
CA ILE A 276 -14.65 -16.93 23.18
C ILE A 276 -14.77 -18.22 22.37
N GLN A 277 -14.74 -19.38 23.02
CA GLN A 277 -14.92 -20.66 22.34
C GLN A 277 -16.33 -20.82 21.73
N GLU A 278 -17.37 -20.37 22.44
CA GLU A 278 -18.73 -20.38 21.89
C GLU A 278 -18.87 -19.43 20.70
N LEU A 279 -18.35 -18.21 20.81
CA LEU A 279 -18.42 -17.23 19.73
C LEU A 279 -17.63 -17.65 18.48
N LYS A 280 -16.60 -18.52 18.63
CA LYS A 280 -15.81 -19.06 17.52
C LYS A 280 -16.41 -20.30 16.84
N LYS A 281 -17.53 -20.80 17.30
CA LYS A 281 -18.20 -21.93 16.64
C LYS A 281 -18.68 -21.54 15.25
N LEU A 282 -18.38 -22.39 14.29
CA LEU A 282 -18.83 -22.22 12.91
C LEU A 282 -20.06 -23.09 12.63
N ASN A 283 -21.04 -22.50 11.99
CA ASN A 283 -22.17 -23.23 11.43
C ASN A 283 -21.80 -23.65 10.01
N LEU A 284 -21.26 -24.87 9.87
CA LEU A 284 -20.90 -25.39 8.56
C LEU A 284 -22.14 -25.98 7.87
N LEU A 285 -22.20 -25.81 6.57
CA LEU A 285 -23.28 -26.37 5.75
C LEU A 285 -23.13 -27.89 5.65
N GLU A 286 -24.24 -28.61 5.81
CA GLU A 286 -24.30 -30.08 5.65
C GLU A 286 -24.57 -30.52 4.22
N LYS A 287 -25.09 -29.62 3.37
CA LYS A 287 -25.46 -29.88 1.98
C LYS A 287 -25.19 -28.65 1.10
N SER A 288 -25.04 -28.90 -0.20
CA SER A 288 -24.88 -27.84 -1.18
C SER A 288 -26.03 -26.82 -1.15
N SER A 289 -25.70 -25.59 -1.40
CA SER A 289 -26.64 -24.47 -1.43
C SER A 289 -26.45 -23.59 -2.67
N TYR A 290 -27.50 -22.83 -2.99
CA TYR A 290 -27.46 -21.77 -3.98
C TYR A 290 -27.88 -20.46 -3.31
N LYS A 291 -27.06 -19.44 -3.41
CA LYS A 291 -27.31 -18.11 -2.88
C LYS A 291 -27.24 -17.09 -4.01
N LYS A 292 -28.30 -16.33 -4.19
CA LYS A 292 -28.32 -15.19 -5.08
C LYS A 292 -28.66 -13.92 -4.29
N VAL A 293 -27.85 -12.88 -4.47
CA VAL A 293 -28.03 -11.59 -3.80
C VAL A 293 -28.02 -10.45 -4.81
N ILE A 294 -28.63 -9.32 -4.45
CA ILE A 294 -28.45 -8.06 -5.17
C ILE A 294 -27.31 -7.28 -4.50
N ALA A 295 -26.52 -6.59 -5.32
CA ALA A 295 -25.39 -5.77 -4.89
C ALA A 295 -25.44 -4.42 -5.62
N PRO A 296 -24.68 -3.41 -5.18
CA PRO A 296 -24.58 -2.12 -5.87
C PRO A 296 -24.20 -2.31 -7.36
N ASP A 297 -24.73 -1.48 -8.23
CA ASP A 297 -24.39 -1.51 -9.68
C ASP A 297 -23.16 -0.64 -10.02
N SER A 298 -22.64 0.10 -9.06
CA SER A 298 -21.46 0.95 -9.22
C SER A 298 -20.20 0.15 -9.55
N GLY A 299 -19.64 0.39 -10.74
CA GLY A 299 -18.42 -0.26 -11.22
C GLY A 299 -18.56 -1.71 -11.70
N ALA A 300 -19.78 -2.28 -11.67
CA ALA A 300 -20.04 -3.62 -12.14
C ALA A 300 -20.40 -3.64 -13.64
N THR A 301 -19.81 -4.58 -14.39
CA THR A 301 -20.10 -4.81 -15.82
C THR A 301 -21.10 -5.93 -16.05
N GLY A 302 -21.35 -6.75 -15.01
CA GLY A 302 -22.24 -7.90 -15.01
C GLY A 302 -22.27 -8.61 -13.67
N ASN A 303 -22.87 -9.81 -13.62
CA ASN A 303 -22.95 -10.58 -12.38
C ASN A 303 -21.57 -11.09 -11.94
N PHE A 304 -21.40 -11.25 -10.62
CA PHE A 304 -20.36 -12.15 -10.08
C PHE A 304 -20.96 -13.53 -9.90
N VAL A 305 -20.27 -14.55 -10.42
CA VAL A 305 -20.72 -15.95 -10.35
C VAL A 305 -19.57 -16.82 -9.86
N SER A 306 -19.77 -17.57 -8.77
CA SER A 306 -18.75 -18.47 -8.23
C SER A 306 -19.27 -19.80 -7.69
N MET A 307 -18.36 -20.78 -7.62
CA MET A 307 -18.52 -22.01 -6.86
C MET A 307 -17.50 -22.03 -5.72
N ASN A 308 -17.95 -22.44 -4.54
CA ASN A 308 -17.17 -22.33 -3.31
C ASN A 308 -17.18 -23.65 -2.55
N TRP A 309 -16.00 -24.05 -2.00
CA TRP A 309 -15.80 -25.28 -1.25
C TRP A 309 -15.12 -25.00 0.08
N TYR A 310 -15.75 -25.41 1.18
CA TYR A 310 -15.10 -25.36 2.49
C TYR A 310 -13.89 -26.30 2.53
N THR A 311 -12.75 -25.83 3.01
CA THR A 311 -11.49 -26.57 2.99
C THR A 311 -10.88 -26.81 4.38
N GLY A 312 -11.49 -26.25 5.42
CA GLY A 312 -11.02 -26.40 6.81
C GLY A 312 -9.90 -25.45 7.19
N LYS A 313 -9.10 -25.85 8.20
CA LYS A 313 -8.05 -25.00 8.76
C LYS A 313 -6.94 -24.71 7.74
N VAL A 314 -6.37 -23.52 7.84
CA VAL A 314 -5.24 -23.07 7.03
C VAL A 314 -4.08 -24.07 7.06
N ASP A 315 -3.58 -24.46 5.88
CA ASP A 315 -2.37 -25.26 5.75
C ASP A 315 -1.61 -24.99 4.42
N MET A 316 -0.35 -25.43 4.37
CA MET A 316 0.53 -25.23 3.22
C MET A 316 0.11 -26.09 1.99
N GLU A 317 -0.61 -27.21 2.18
CA GLU A 317 -1.09 -28.04 1.07
C GLU A 317 -2.12 -27.28 0.22
N LYS A 318 -3.01 -26.54 0.86
CA LYS A 318 -4.01 -25.69 0.17
C LYS A 318 -3.37 -24.51 -0.52
N TYR A 319 -2.40 -23.86 0.14
CA TYR A 319 -1.64 -22.78 -0.49
C TYR A 319 -0.93 -23.27 -1.74
N TYR A 320 -0.25 -24.43 -1.67
CA TYR A 320 0.36 -25.07 -2.84
C TYR A 320 -0.68 -25.37 -3.93
N LEU A 321 -1.82 -25.97 -3.57
CA LEU A 321 -2.87 -26.28 -4.55
C LEU A 321 -3.45 -25.03 -5.19
N SER A 322 -3.62 -23.94 -4.44
CA SER A 322 -4.05 -22.64 -4.96
C SER A 322 -3.09 -22.10 -6.02
N GLU A 323 -1.78 -22.14 -5.75
CA GLU A 323 -0.76 -21.69 -6.70
C GLU A 323 -0.72 -22.55 -7.97
N VAL A 324 -0.87 -23.87 -7.86
CA VAL A 324 -0.93 -24.76 -9.04
C VAL A 324 -2.14 -24.44 -9.91
N LEU A 325 -3.29 -24.14 -9.31
CA LEU A 325 -4.55 -23.98 -10.03
C LEU A 325 -4.78 -22.55 -10.57
N PHE A 326 -4.25 -21.53 -9.87
CA PHE A 326 -4.58 -20.11 -10.06
C PHE A 326 -3.38 -19.16 -10.05
N GLY A 327 -2.16 -19.63 -9.79
CA GLY A 327 -1.00 -18.79 -9.43
C GLY A 327 -0.58 -17.77 -10.50
N ASN A 328 -0.91 -18.01 -11.78
CA ASN A 328 -0.66 -17.07 -12.88
C ASN A 328 -1.68 -17.24 -14.02
N ASP A 329 -1.57 -16.40 -15.05
CA ASP A 329 -2.51 -16.38 -16.18
C ASP A 329 -2.52 -17.64 -17.03
N SER A 330 -1.42 -18.41 -17.04
CA SER A 330 -1.32 -19.71 -17.72
C SER A 330 -1.74 -20.89 -16.87
N SER A 331 -1.96 -20.69 -15.55
CA SER A 331 -2.44 -21.75 -14.65
C SER A 331 -3.79 -22.31 -15.10
N PRO A 332 -4.05 -23.60 -14.88
CA PRO A 332 -5.16 -24.32 -15.52
C PRO A 332 -6.53 -23.66 -15.42
N PHE A 333 -6.92 -23.14 -14.24
CA PHE A 333 -8.21 -22.47 -14.08
C PHE A 333 -8.19 -21.04 -14.61
N SER A 334 -7.12 -20.29 -14.33
CA SER A 334 -6.99 -18.91 -14.82
C SER A 334 -7.10 -18.88 -16.35
N LEU A 335 -6.38 -19.76 -17.04
CA LEU A 335 -6.40 -19.86 -18.49
C LEU A 335 -7.79 -20.28 -19.01
N ALA A 336 -8.41 -21.31 -18.41
CA ALA A 336 -9.71 -21.79 -18.84
C ALA A 336 -10.81 -20.72 -18.71
N LEU A 337 -10.81 -19.96 -17.60
CA LEU A 337 -11.78 -18.91 -17.33
C LEU A 337 -11.53 -17.68 -18.21
N LYS A 338 -10.29 -17.21 -18.33
CA LYS A 338 -9.92 -16.05 -19.15
C LYS A 338 -10.23 -16.26 -20.65
N THR A 339 -9.98 -17.47 -21.16
CA THR A 339 -10.23 -17.79 -22.58
C THR A 339 -11.69 -18.12 -22.89
N SER A 340 -12.56 -18.25 -21.87
CA SER A 340 -13.97 -18.63 -22.06
C SER A 340 -14.84 -17.53 -22.68
N ASN A 341 -14.46 -16.26 -22.52
CA ASN A 341 -15.27 -15.09 -22.85
C ASN A 341 -16.63 -15.03 -22.13
N LEU A 342 -16.77 -15.69 -20.98
CA LEU A 342 -18.01 -15.71 -20.17
C LEU A 342 -18.09 -14.59 -19.15
N GLY A 343 -16.99 -13.90 -18.87
CA GLY A 343 -16.89 -12.79 -17.94
C GLY A 343 -15.66 -11.92 -18.25
N ASP A 344 -15.49 -10.87 -17.47
CA ASP A 344 -14.45 -9.86 -17.70
C ASP A 344 -13.20 -10.09 -16.86
N ASP A 345 -13.35 -10.63 -15.64
CA ASP A 345 -12.23 -10.84 -14.71
C ASP A 345 -12.40 -12.11 -13.87
N VAL A 346 -11.25 -12.75 -13.55
CA VAL A 346 -11.18 -14.02 -12.82
C VAL A 346 -10.99 -13.74 -11.33
N ASN A 347 -11.86 -14.32 -10.50
CA ASN A 347 -11.72 -14.31 -9.05
C ASN A 347 -11.63 -15.74 -8.53
N CYS A 348 -10.40 -16.21 -8.35
CA CYS A 348 -10.12 -17.57 -7.89
C CYS A 348 -9.08 -17.54 -6.79
N GLY A 349 -9.23 -18.46 -5.82
CA GLY A 349 -8.24 -18.60 -4.77
C GLY A 349 -8.73 -19.35 -3.57
N ASN A 350 -7.87 -19.40 -2.56
CA ASN A 350 -8.17 -19.90 -1.23
C ASN A 350 -8.41 -18.70 -0.32
N PHE A 351 -9.64 -18.52 0.13
CA PHE A 351 -10.08 -17.35 0.91
C PHE A 351 -10.27 -17.72 2.37
N GLY A 352 -9.83 -16.86 3.27
CA GLY A 352 -10.00 -16.99 4.71
C GLY A 352 -9.11 -16.05 5.49
N GLN A 353 -9.70 -15.01 6.07
CA GLN A 353 -9.04 -14.12 7.03
C GLN A 353 -9.00 -14.74 8.45
N PHE A 354 -9.58 -15.91 8.64
CA PHE A 354 -9.80 -16.59 9.93
C PHE A 354 -8.95 -17.85 10.05
N ALA A 355 -9.29 -18.69 11.01
CA ALA A 355 -8.68 -20.02 11.17
C ALA A 355 -9.08 -21.01 10.08
N GLU A 356 -10.23 -20.80 9.47
CA GLU A 356 -10.86 -21.68 8.48
C GLU A 356 -10.85 -21.02 7.09
N GLU A 357 -10.79 -21.84 6.05
CA GLU A 357 -10.65 -21.41 4.66
C GLU A 357 -11.66 -22.08 3.74
N PHE A 358 -11.91 -21.47 2.59
CA PHE A 358 -12.66 -22.06 1.48
C PHE A 358 -12.01 -21.72 0.14
N PHE A 359 -12.08 -22.63 -0.82
CA PHE A 359 -11.77 -22.32 -2.22
C PHE A 359 -12.95 -21.65 -2.88
N SER A 360 -12.68 -20.59 -3.62
CA SER A 360 -13.64 -19.95 -4.52
C SER A 360 -13.07 -19.94 -5.94
N ILE A 361 -13.93 -20.29 -6.90
CA ILE A 361 -13.63 -20.22 -8.34
C ILE A 361 -14.77 -19.46 -9.00
N GLY A 362 -14.49 -18.31 -9.60
CA GLY A 362 -15.52 -17.44 -10.15
C GLY A 362 -15.06 -16.43 -11.19
N LEU A 363 -16.04 -15.73 -11.76
CA LEU A 363 -15.88 -14.67 -12.74
C LEU A 363 -16.73 -13.45 -12.38
N PHE A 364 -16.17 -12.27 -12.53
CA PHE A 364 -16.89 -11.01 -12.62
C PHE A 364 -17.33 -10.71 -14.05
N GLY A 365 -18.30 -9.83 -14.22
CA GLY A 365 -18.76 -9.39 -15.53
C GLY A 365 -19.59 -10.43 -16.30
N VAL A 366 -20.16 -11.41 -15.61
CA VAL A 366 -20.93 -12.50 -16.24
C VAL A 366 -22.33 -12.02 -16.64
N LYS A 367 -22.73 -12.31 -17.88
CA LYS A 367 -24.10 -12.05 -18.34
C LYS A 367 -25.09 -12.97 -17.61
N LYS A 368 -26.28 -12.47 -17.31
CA LYS A 368 -27.32 -13.21 -16.58
C LYS A 368 -27.64 -14.58 -17.18
N ASP A 369 -27.68 -14.67 -18.51
CA ASP A 369 -28.02 -15.92 -19.21
C ASP A 369 -26.83 -16.91 -19.29
N ASP A 370 -25.64 -16.50 -18.84
CA ASP A 370 -24.41 -17.29 -18.91
C ASP A 370 -24.02 -17.87 -17.52
N GLU A 371 -24.76 -17.59 -16.45
CA GLU A 371 -24.47 -18.08 -15.08
C GLU A 371 -24.24 -19.59 -15.05
N GLN A 372 -25.14 -20.39 -15.69
CA GLN A 372 -24.99 -21.84 -15.71
C GLN A 372 -23.78 -22.30 -16.52
N LYS A 373 -23.42 -21.58 -17.59
CA LYS A 373 -22.24 -21.92 -18.39
C LYS A 373 -20.93 -21.78 -17.59
N VAL A 374 -20.87 -20.81 -16.66
CA VAL A 374 -19.74 -20.65 -15.75
C VAL A 374 -19.62 -21.87 -14.83
N TYR A 375 -20.72 -22.32 -14.22
CA TYR A 375 -20.70 -23.51 -13.39
C TYR A 375 -20.28 -24.76 -14.16
N ASP A 376 -20.84 -24.95 -15.37
CA ASP A 376 -20.50 -26.08 -16.24
C ASP A 376 -19.02 -26.05 -16.65
N LEU A 377 -18.47 -24.87 -16.91
CA LEU A 377 -17.05 -24.70 -17.23
C LEU A 377 -16.17 -25.08 -16.02
N ILE A 378 -16.51 -24.60 -14.83
CA ILE A 378 -15.75 -24.89 -13.60
C ILE A 378 -15.78 -26.41 -13.33
N GLU A 379 -16.96 -27.04 -13.34
CA GLU A 379 -17.10 -28.48 -13.12
C GLU A 379 -16.33 -29.29 -14.18
N LYS A 380 -16.46 -28.94 -15.45
CA LYS A 380 -15.72 -29.58 -16.55
C LYS A 380 -14.20 -29.44 -16.36
N THR A 381 -13.74 -28.26 -15.93
CA THR A 381 -12.31 -27.99 -15.73
C THR A 381 -11.77 -28.83 -14.56
N ILE A 382 -12.51 -28.94 -13.44
CA ILE A 382 -12.15 -29.78 -12.30
C ILE A 382 -11.97 -31.24 -12.76
N HIS A 383 -12.96 -31.79 -13.47
CA HIS A 383 -12.91 -33.18 -13.94
C HIS A 383 -11.75 -33.38 -14.91
N LYS A 384 -11.55 -32.47 -15.87
CA LYS A 384 -10.43 -32.55 -16.82
C LYS A 384 -9.08 -32.57 -16.09
N ILE A 385 -8.84 -31.63 -15.18
CA ILE A 385 -7.57 -31.56 -14.43
C ILE A 385 -7.37 -32.82 -13.57
N TYR A 386 -8.45 -33.37 -12.99
CA TYR A 386 -8.38 -34.59 -12.22
C TYR A 386 -8.07 -35.82 -13.08
N GLU A 387 -8.66 -35.96 -14.25
CA GLU A 387 -8.46 -37.08 -15.18
C GLU A 387 -7.09 -37.00 -15.87
N ASP A 388 -6.77 -35.89 -16.50
CA ASP A 388 -5.55 -35.67 -17.30
C ASP A 388 -4.30 -35.51 -16.41
N GLY A 389 -4.48 -35.03 -15.16
CA GLY A 389 -3.40 -34.63 -14.26
C GLY A 389 -2.96 -33.18 -14.52
N ILE A 390 -2.02 -32.72 -13.71
CA ILE A 390 -1.36 -31.41 -13.85
C ILE A 390 -0.02 -31.62 -14.55
N CYS A 391 0.32 -30.76 -15.50
CA CYS A 391 1.62 -30.83 -16.17
C CYS A 391 2.76 -30.43 -15.21
N GLN A 392 3.98 -30.85 -15.55
CA GLN A 392 5.13 -30.59 -14.68
C GLN A 392 5.45 -29.10 -14.64
N GLU A 393 5.21 -28.38 -15.73
CA GLU A 393 5.42 -26.95 -15.87
C GLU A 393 4.54 -26.16 -14.88
N ASP A 394 3.26 -26.52 -14.71
CA ASP A 394 2.37 -25.87 -13.75
C ASP A 394 2.83 -26.10 -12.28
N ILE A 395 3.31 -27.31 -12.00
CA ILE A 395 3.87 -27.67 -10.69
C ILE A 395 5.15 -26.87 -10.42
N ASP A 396 6.05 -26.79 -11.40
CA ASP A 396 7.32 -26.08 -11.26
C ASP A 396 7.10 -24.57 -11.10
N SER A 397 6.16 -24.02 -11.85
CA SER A 397 5.71 -22.63 -11.75
C SER A 397 5.15 -22.32 -10.36
N ALA A 398 4.27 -23.17 -9.83
CA ALA A 398 3.71 -23.02 -8.49
C ALA A 398 4.79 -23.10 -7.40
N ILE A 399 5.74 -24.04 -7.52
CA ILE A 399 6.88 -24.14 -6.60
C ILE A 399 7.71 -22.84 -6.64
N MET A 400 7.96 -22.30 -7.81
CA MET A 400 8.71 -21.05 -7.99
C MET A 400 7.96 -19.87 -7.35
N GLY A 401 6.67 -19.71 -7.63
CA GLY A 401 5.82 -18.65 -7.07
C GLY A 401 5.82 -18.67 -5.53
N ILE A 402 5.68 -19.85 -4.93
CA ILE A 402 5.70 -20.01 -3.46
C ILE A 402 7.09 -19.69 -2.89
N ASP A 403 8.16 -20.20 -3.50
CA ASP A 403 9.54 -19.90 -3.04
C ASP A 403 9.82 -18.39 -3.05
N PHE A 404 9.31 -17.68 -4.04
CA PHE A 404 9.38 -16.21 -4.11
C PHE A 404 8.57 -15.55 -2.99
N TYR A 405 7.29 -15.88 -2.88
CA TYR A 405 6.40 -15.30 -1.87
C TYR A 405 6.95 -15.46 -0.45
N LEU A 406 7.57 -16.61 -0.15
CA LEU A 406 8.13 -16.88 1.17
C LEU A 406 9.46 -16.16 1.45
N ARG A 407 10.18 -15.72 0.44
CA ARG A 407 11.50 -15.06 0.55
C ARG A 407 11.45 -13.56 0.32
N GLU A 408 10.58 -13.10 -0.59
CA GLU A 408 10.50 -11.69 -0.94
C GLU A 408 9.85 -10.89 0.19
N VAL A 409 10.62 -9.94 0.72
CA VAL A 409 10.10 -8.98 1.72
C VAL A 409 9.34 -7.89 1.00
N ASN A 410 8.15 -7.56 1.46
CA ASN A 410 7.34 -6.46 0.92
C ASN A 410 6.78 -5.56 2.04
N ARG A 411 6.28 -4.38 1.66
CA ARG A 411 5.70 -3.36 2.56
C ARG A 411 4.30 -2.90 2.11
N TYR A 412 3.54 -3.75 1.41
CA TYR A 412 2.21 -3.37 0.87
C TYR A 412 1.25 -2.86 1.96
N PHE A 413 1.32 -3.43 3.16
CA PHE A 413 0.44 -3.09 4.29
C PHE A 413 1.20 -2.47 5.47
N GLY A 414 2.40 -1.93 5.25
CA GLY A 414 3.24 -1.36 6.29
C GLY A 414 4.55 -2.13 6.50
N PRO A 415 5.20 -2.02 7.67
CA PRO A 415 6.42 -2.75 8.00
C PRO A 415 6.30 -4.26 7.77
N PRO A 416 7.37 -4.95 7.35
CA PRO A 416 7.36 -6.42 7.22
C PRO A 416 6.98 -7.14 8.52
N SER A 417 7.24 -6.54 9.66
CA SER A 417 6.84 -7.02 10.99
C SER A 417 5.33 -7.15 11.18
N ILE A 418 4.50 -6.39 10.43
CA ILE A 418 3.03 -6.55 10.43
C ILE A 418 2.63 -7.95 9.93
N GLN A 419 3.26 -8.46 8.88
CA GLN A 419 2.96 -9.80 8.38
C GLN A 419 3.38 -10.90 9.38
N ILE A 420 4.50 -10.69 10.10
CA ILE A 420 4.94 -11.59 11.17
C ILE A 420 3.93 -11.55 12.32
N MET A 421 3.51 -10.35 12.73
CA MET A 421 2.46 -10.14 13.73
C MET A 421 1.18 -10.91 13.39
N GLU A 422 0.67 -10.77 12.16
CA GLU A 422 -0.54 -11.48 11.73
C GLU A 422 -0.41 -13.01 11.86
N LYS A 423 0.75 -13.58 11.53
CA LYS A 423 1.02 -15.01 11.68
C LYS A 423 1.03 -15.43 13.16
N VAL A 424 1.62 -14.61 14.03
CA VAL A 424 1.60 -14.81 15.49
C VAL A 424 0.18 -14.72 16.02
N LEU A 425 -0.55 -13.67 15.65
CA LEU A 425 -1.94 -13.48 16.10
C LEU A 425 -2.87 -14.60 15.64
N LYS A 426 -2.72 -15.07 14.41
CA LYS A 426 -3.49 -16.22 13.92
C LYS A 426 -3.26 -17.47 14.78
N SER A 427 -2.04 -17.68 15.26
CA SER A 427 -1.72 -18.77 16.20
C SER A 427 -2.33 -18.52 17.59
N TRP A 428 -2.07 -17.36 18.16
CA TRP A 428 -2.51 -16.96 19.49
C TRP A 428 -4.04 -16.95 19.63
N MET A 429 -4.75 -16.41 18.61
CA MET A 429 -6.21 -16.40 18.57
C MET A 429 -6.83 -17.81 18.69
N ASN A 430 -6.13 -18.82 18.20
CA ASN A 430 -6.60 -20.21 18.19
C ASN A 430 -6.04 -21.06 19.34
N GLY A 431 -5.38 -20.43 20.32
CA GLY A 431 -4.78 -21.11 21.48
C GLY A 431 -3.57 -21.99 21.12
N ASN A 432 -2.98 -21.79 19.94
CA ASN A 432 -1.74 -22.44 19.53
C ASN A 432 -0.53 -21.65 20.06
N ALA A 433 0.65 -22.28 20.04
CA ALA A 433 1.90 -21.56 20.34
C ALA A 433 2.11 -20.44 19.34
N CYS A 434 2.55 -19.27 19.79
CA CYS A 434 2.74 -18.05 18.97
C CYS A 434 3.63 -18.29 17.74
N ASN A 435 4.62 -19.20 17.85
CA ASN A 435 5.54 -19.56 16.75
C ASN A 435 4.98 -20.56 15.73
N SER A 436 3.78 -21.10 15.92
CA SER A 436 3.26 -22.23 15.11
C SER A 436 3.20 -21.95 13.60
N ASN A 437 3.02 -20.67 13.22
CA ASN A 437 2.93 -20.24 11.81
C ASN A 437 4.21 -19.50 11.33
N LEU A 438 5.31 -19.57 12.10
CA LEU A 438 6.54 -18.84 11.81
C LEU A 438 7.63 -19.69 11.12
N THR A 439 7.27 -20.84 10.57
CA THR A 439 8.18 -21.72 9.81
C THR A 439 7.61 -22.09 8.44
N PRO A 440 7.15 -21.10 7.64
CA PRO A 440 6.51 -21.40 6.36
C PRO A 440 7.48 -22.02 5.34
N ILE A 441 8.77 -21.61 5.31
CA ILE A 441 9.78 -22.18 4.42
C ILE A 441 10.00 -23.67 4.75
N SER A 442 10.20 -24.00 6.02
CA SER A 442 10.37 -25.39 6.45
C SER A 442 9.13 -26.25 6.17
N SER A 443 7.94 -25.65 6.26
CA SER A 443 6.68 -26.33 5.93
C SER A 443 6.57 -26.59 4.44
N PHE A 444 6.99 -25.63 3.61
CA PHE A 444 6.98 -25.78 2.17
C PHE A 444 8.04 -26.79 1.67
N GLU A 445 9.21 -26.87 2.29
CA GLU A 445 10.19 -27.91 1.97
C GLU A 445 9.60 -29.33 2.17
N LYS A 446 8.75 -29.54 3.18
CA LYS A 446 8.03 -30.82 3.35
C LYS A 446 7.06 -31.09 2.20
N ILE A 447 6.38 -30.06 1.67
CA ILE A 447 5.51 -30.19 0.50
C ILE A 447 6.33 -30.56 -0.74
N LYS A 448 7.47 -29.89 -0.99
CA LYS A 448 8.37 -30.24 -2.09
C LYS A 448 8.85 -31.71 -2.01
N GLN A 449 9.12 -32.22 -0.81
CA GLN A 449 9.45 -33.62 -0.64
C GLN A 449 8.27 -34.56 -0.96
N LYS A 450 7.05 -34.21 -0.54
CA LYS A 450 5.84 -35.00 -0.90
C LYS A 450 5.64 -35.04 -2.41
N ILE A 451 5.78 -33.91 -3.12
CA ILE A 451 5.66 -33.82 -4.58
C ILE A 451 6.68 -34.75 -5.26
N LYS A 452 7.93 -34.78 -4.77
CA LYS A 452 8.99 -35.63 -5.33
C LYS A 452 8.77 -37.13 -5.10
N THR A 453 8.18 -37.51 -3.96
CA THR A 453 8.03 -38.91 -3.53
C THR A 453 6.69 -39.56 -3.92
N ASP A 454 5.63 -38.74 -4.07
CA ASP A 454 4.30 -39.15 -4.46
C ASP A 454 3.84 -38.44 -5.74
N LYS A 455 3.90 -39.15 -6.86
CA LYS A 455 3.48 -38.62 -8.18
C LYS A 455 1.98 -38.25 -8.24
N ASN A 456 1.18 -38.80 -7.32
CA ASN A 456 -0.25 -38.54 -7.23
C ASN A 456 -0.59 -37.47 -6.19
N PHE A 457 0.39 -36.85 -5.55
CA PHE A 457 0.16 -35.91 -4.46
C PHE A 457 -0.82 -34.80 -4.86
N THR A 458 -0.54 -34.05 -5.92
CA THR A 458 -1.42 -32.97 -6.42
C THR A 458 -2.80 -33.49 -6.83
N LYS A 459 -2.85 -34.62 -7.51
CA LYS A 459 -4.11 -35.27 -7.90
C LYS A 459 -4.96 -35.66 -6.67
N ASN A 460 -4.32 -36.17 -5.61
CA ASN A 460 -4.96 -36.51 -4.36
C ASN A 460 -5.53 -35.27 -3.63
N LEU A 461 -4.85 -34.12 -3.70
CA LEU A 461 -5.37 -32.85 -3.19
C LEU A 461 -6.60 -32.37 -3.97
N ILE A 462 -6.55 -32.42 -5.32
CA ILE A 462 -7.71 -32.09 -6.16
C ILE A 462 -8.90 -33.00 -5.82
N LYS A 463 -8.64 -34.30 -5.67
CA LYS A 463 -9.68 -35.26 -5.26
C LYS A 463 -10.30 -34.90 -3.91
N LYS A 464 -9.45 -34.64 -2.91
CA LYS A 464 -9.87 -34.32 -1.54
C LYS A 464 -10.74 -33.06 -1.47
N TYR A 465 -10.31 -31.98 -2.13
CA TYR A 465 -10.93 -30.65 -1.96
C TYR A 465 -12.06 -30.37 -2.94
N PHE A 466 -12.11 -31.02 -4.11
CA PHE A 466 -13.13 -30.76 -5.13
C PHE A 466 -13.99 -31.98 -5.48
N ILE A 467 -13.40 -33.17 -5.68
CA ILE A 467 -14.16 -34.33 -6.13
C ILE A 467 -14.92 -35.02 -4.96
N ASP A 468 -14.24 -35.26 -3.85
CA ASP A 468 -14.82 -35.90 -2.66
C ASP A 468 -15.60 -34.90 -1.79
N ASN A 469 -15.35 -33.62 -1.90
CA ASN A 469 -16.08 -32.56 -1.21
C ASN A 469 -17.42 -32.31 -1.89
N LYS A 470 -18.48 -32.84 -1.31
CA LYS A 470 -19.83 -32.79 -1.90
C LYS A 470 -20.63 -31.54 -1.53
N VAL A 471 -20.16 -30.75 -0.58
CA VAL A 471 -20.83 -29.53 -0.15
C VAL A 471 -20.29 -28.37 -0.95
N ILE A 472 -21.08 -27.83 -1.86
CA ILE A 472 -20.73 -26.75 -2.79
C ILE A 472 -21.72 -25.60 -2.58
N VAL A 473 -21.19 -24.39 -2.42
CA VAL A 473 -22.01 -23.17 -2.42
C VAL A 473 -21.89 -22.50 -3.79
N LYS A 474 -22.95 -22.55 -4.58
CA LYS A 474 -23.09 -21.77 -5.82
C LYS A 474 -23.58 -20.38 -5.44
N PHE A 475 -22.82 -19.35 -5.80
CA PHE A 475 -23.08 -17.97 -5.40
C PHE A 475 -23.20 -17.06 -6.61
N VAL A 476 -24.19 -16.15 -6.59
CA VAL A 476 -24.41 -15.11 -7.58
C VAL A 476 -24.65 -13.78 -6.89
N ALA A 477 -23.91 -12.75 -7.27
CA ALA A 477 -24.27 -11.37 -6.95
C ALA A 477 -24.67 -10.62 -8.23
N GLU A 478 -25.90 -10.11 -8.24
CA GLU A 478 -26.47 -9.37 -9.37
C GLU A 478 -26.37 -7.85 -9.10
N PRO A 479 -25.66 -7.08 -9.94
CA PRO A 479 -25.62 -5.63 -9.80
C PRO A 479 -26.99 -5.03 -10.11
N SER A 480 -27.46 -4.14 -9.23
CA SER A 480 -28.82 -3.57 -9.36
C SER A 480 -28.94 -2.21 -8.67
N SER A 481 -29.49 -1.22 -9.35
CA SER A 481 -29.86 0.06 -8.75
C SER A 481 -30.91 -0.08 -7.62
N LYS A 482 -31.68 -1.18 -7.59
CA LYS A 482 -32.60 -1.50 -6.50
C LYS A 482 -31.92 -1.68 -5.15
N PHE A 483 -30.63 -2.03 -5.14
CA PHE A 483 -29.88 -2.17 -3.90
C PHE A 483 -29.93 -0.88 -3.06
N PHE A 484 -29.63 0.25 -3.67
CA PHE A 484 -29.71 1.54 -2.99
C PHE A 484 -31.15 1.96 -2.67
N GLU A 485 -32.11 1.69 -3.54
CA GLU A 485 -33.53 1.99 -3.30
C GLU A 485 -34.04 1.25 -2.05
N GLU A 486 -33.72 -0.04 -1.92
CA GLU A 486 -34.10 -0.87 -0.77
C GLU A 486 -33.41 -0.43 0.51
N ARG A 487 -32.10 -0.15 0.48
CA ARG A 487 -31.35 0.33 1.64
C ARG A 487 -31.82 1.72 2.09
N ASN A 488 -32.05 2.65 1.18
CA ASN A 488 -32.54 3.99 1.50
C ASN A 488 -33.98 3.94 2.11
N LYS A 489 -34.81 3.02 1.62
CA LYS A 489 -36.15 2.77 2.20
C LYS A 489 -35.98 2.22 3.62
N SER A 490 -35.17 1.23 3.83
CA SER A 490 -34.89 0.64 5.16
C SER A 490 -34.32 1.67 6.14
N GLU A 491 -33.37 2.51 5.70
CA GLU A 491 -32.83 3.62 6.49
C GLU A 491 -33.94 4.62 6.87
N SER A 492 -34.82 4.97 5.95
CA SER A 492 -35.94 5.87 6.20
C SER A 492 -36.93 5.28 7.21
N GLU A 493 -37.19 3.98 7.16
CA GLU A 493 -38.03 3.26 8.12
C GLU A 493 -37.32 3.18 9.50
N LEU A 494 -36.01 2.96 9.54
CA LEU A 494 -35.21 2.98 10.76
C LEU A 494 -35.30 4.36 11.44
N ILE A 495 -35.08 5.44 10.70
CA ILE A 495 -35.19 6.83 11.21
C ILE A 495 -36.56 7.08 11.81
N LYS A 496 -37.66 6.71 11.10
CA LYS A 496 -39.03 6.85 11.61
C LYS A 496 -39.27 6.06 12.90
N ASN A 497 -38.64 4.90 13.05
CA ASN A 497 -38.77 4.11 14.27
C ASN A 497 -37.98 4.73 15.43
N LEU A 498 -36.80 5.25 15.18
CA LEU A 498 -35.99 5.99 16.17
C LEU A 498 -36.72 7.27 16.59
N GLU A 499 -37.38 8.00 15.69
CA GLU A 499 -38.12 9.22 15.96
C GLU A 499 -39.29 9.00 16.92
N LYS A 500 -39.96 7.83 16.92
CA LYS A 500 -41.12 7.55 17.81
C LYS A 500 -40.78 7.68 19.29
N ASN A 501 -39.56 7.35 19.68
CA ASN A 501 -39.10 7.37 21.07
C ASN A 501 -38.11 8.51 21.34
N LEU A 502 -37.94 9.45 20.42
CA LEU A 502 -36.95 10.52 20.48
C LEU A 502 -37.41 11.66 21.38
N ASP A 503 -36.64 11.95 22.44
CA ASP A 503 -36.75 13.21 23.16
C ASP A 503 -35.98 14.30 22.38
N LYS A 504 -36.72 15.16 21.68
CA LYS A 504 -36.16 16.24 20.87
C LYS A 504 -35.37 17.28 21.70
N ASN A 505 -35.72 17.46 22.98
CA ASN A 505 -34.98 18.38 23.85
C ASN A 505 -33.62 17.78 24.25
N GLN A 506 -33.60 16.48 24.59
CA GLN A 506 -32.34 15.78 24.87
C GLN A 506 -31.46 15.71 23.62
N LEU A 507 -32.01 15.37 22.45
CA LEU A 507 -31.27 15.39 21.20
C LEU A 507 -30.62 16.74 20.93
N LYS A 508 -31.36 17.84 21.10
CA LYS A 508 -30.79 19.18 20.91
C LYS A 508 -29.64 19.46 21.87
N LYS A 509 -29.79 19.06 23.13
CA LYS A 509 -28.73 19.21 24.12
C LYS A 509 -27.47 18.39 23.74
N ASP A 510 -27.65 17.14 23.35
CA ASP A 510 -26.56 16.26 22.92
C ASP A 510 -25.81 16.82 21.70
N LEU A 511 -26.56 17.39 20.74
CA LEU A 511 -25.98 18.03 19.56
C LEU A 511 -25.26 19.35 19.90
N ASP A 512 -25.79 20.14 20.82
CA ASP A 512 -25.13 21.37 21.29
C ASP A 512 -23.82 21.04 22.02
N GLU A 513 -23.80 20.01 22.86
CA GLU A 513 -22.60 19.51 23.55
C GLU A 513 -21.57 18.94 22.55
N LEU A 514 -22.03 18.16 21.58
CA LEU A 514 -21.17 17.66 20.50
C LEU A 514 -20.57 18.79 19.67
N HIS A 515 -21.37 19.81 19.32
CA HIS A 515 -20.88 20.99 18.60
C HIS A 515 -19.77 21.72 19.34
N GLN A 516 -19.94 21.91 20.67
CA GLN A 516 -18.89 22.48 21.52
C GLN A 516 -17.64 21.61 21.52
N TYR A 517 -17.79 20.29 21.64
CA TYR A 517 -16.68 19.33 21.56
C TYR A 517 -15.96 19.41 20.21
N GLN A 518 -16.70 19.46 19.10
CA GLN A 518 -16.13 19.54 17.76
C GLN A 518 -15.43 20.88 17.47
N GLN A 519 -15.97 21.99 17.99
CA GLN A 519 -15.41 23.34 17.79
C GLN A 519 -14.23 23.64 18.72
N HIS A 520 -14.00 22.82 19.75
CA HIS A 520 -12.85 23.00 20.62
C HIS A 520 -11.55 22.81 19.82
N ILE A 521 -10.74 23.86 19.76
CA ILE A 521 -9.39 23.83 19.17
C ILE A 521 -8.41 23.67 20.34
N GLU A 522 -7.65 22.59 20.33
CA GLU A 522 -6.67 22.31 21.36
C GLU A 522 -5.55 23.35 21.35
N THR A 523 -5.27 23.90 22.50
CA THR A 523 -4.19 24.88 22.68
C THR A 523 -2.82 24.21 22.65
N PRO A 524 -1.73 24.95 22.37
CA PRO A 524 -0.36 24.41 22.48
C PRO A 524 -0.04 23.83 23.87
N GLU A 525 -0.62 24.42 24.94
CA GLU A 525 -0.47 23.90 26.31
C GLU A 525 -1.16 22.54 26.49
N GLU A 526 -2.35 22.35 25.95
CA GLU A 526 -3.06 21.09 26.00
C GLU A 526 -2.28 20.02 25.21
N THR A 527 -1.88 20.31 23.98
CA THR A 527 -1.14 19.36 23.11
C THR A 527 0.26 19.04 23.62
N SER A 528 0.82 19.86 24.55
CA SER A 528 2.15 19.63 25.13
C SER A 528 2.23 18.34 25.98
N CYS A 529 1.10 17.73 26.35
CA CYS A 529 1.10 16.43 27.04
C CYS A 529 1.60 15.29 26.14
N ILE A 530 1.47 15.40 24.79
CA ILE A 530 1.95 14.39 23.85
C ILE A 530 3.49 14.45 23.83
N PRO A 531 4.16 13.32 24.10
CA PRO A 531 5.62 13.29 24.05
C PRO A 531 6.12 13.44 22.62
N THR A 532 7.15 14.26 22.44
CA THR A 532 7.77 14.53 21.13
C THR A 532 9.26 14.26 21.15
N THR A 533 9.79 13.76 20.05
CA THR A 533 11.23 13.55 19.88
C THR A 533 11.95 14.88 19.71
N LYS A 534 13.05 15.08 20.43
CA LYS A 534 13.83 16.32 20.35
C LYS A 534 14.79 16.29 19.17
N LEU A 535 14.95 17.41 18.49
CA LEU A 535 15.92 17.54 17.38
C LEU A 535 17.35 17.13 17.80
N SER A 536 17.76 17.42 19.04
CA SER A 536 19.09 17.08 19.57
C SER A 536 19.34 15.57 19.77
N SER A 537 18.30 14.75 19.79
CA SER A 537 18.42 13.29 19.92
C SER A 537 18.49 12.57 18.56
N LEU A 538 18.31 13.28 17.46
CA LEU A 538 18.31 12.70 16.11
C LEU A 538 19.74 12.41 15.62
N ASN A 539 19.86 11.31 14.89
CA ASN A 539 21.13 10.97 14.25
C ASN A 539 21.34 11.82 12.99
N SER A 540 22.35 12.68 13.01
CA SER A 540 22.70 13.51 11.86
C SER A 540 23.37 12.72 10.71
N LYS A 541 23.79 11.46 10.96
CA LYS A 541 24.43 10.60 9.96
C LYS A 541 23.48 9.47 9.57
N ILE A 542 23.22 9.32 8.29
CA ILE A 542 22.33 8.28 7.76
C ILE A 542 23.18 7.30 6.96
N GLU A 543 22.95 6.00 7.23
CA GLU A 543 23.47 4.95 6.36
C GLU A 543 22.83 5.04 4.97
N ARG A 544 23.64 4.83 3.94
CA ARG A 544 23.20 4.95 2.56
C ARG A 544 23.59 3.77 1.74
N PRO A 545 22.68 3.22 0.96
CA PRO A 545 23.00 2.21 -0.02
C PRO A 545 23.96 2.79 -1.06
N VAL A 546 24.96 2.01 -1.43
CA VAL A 546 25.97 2.37 -2.43
C VAL A 546 25.91 1.39 -3.60
N THR A 547 25.77 1.94 -4.80
CA THR A 547 25.92 1.18 -6.04
C THR A 547 27.34 1.32 -6.55
N ASN A 548 28.02 0.20 -6.77
CA ASN A 548 29.36 0.15 -7.31
C ASN A 548 29.32 0.04 -8.83
N LEU A 549 30.08 0.89 -9.54
CA LEU A 549 30.25 0.81 -10.97
C LEU A 549 31.44 -0.10 -11.31
N GLN A 550 31.17 -1.09 -12.12
CA GLN A 550 32.14 -2.00 -12.74
C GLN A 550 31.95 -1.97 -14.25
N PHE A 551 32.83 -2.65 -14.97
CA PHE A 551 32.75 -2.77 -16.43
C PHE A 551 32.90 -4.23 -16.86
N ILE A 552 32.08 -4.64 -17.82
CA ILE A 552 32.11 -5.97 -18.44
C ILE A 552 32.20 -5.83 -19.94
N LYS A 553 32.66 -6.88 -20.61
CA LYS A 553 32.88 -6.87 -22.07
C LYS A 553 31.55 -6.99 -22.81
N GLY A 554 31.25 -6.00 -23.64
CA GLY A 554 30.07 -5.93 -24.52
C GLY A 554 30.18 -6.83 -25.75
N PHE A 555 29.06 -6.98 -26.47
CA PHE A 555 28.97 -7.77 -27.70
C PHE A 555 29.94 -7.27 -28.80
N ASP A 556 30.13 -5.96 -28.87
CA ASP A 556 31.08 -5.31 -29.83
C ASP A 556 32.53 -5.25 -29.30
N GLY A 557 32.81 -5.90 -28.17
CA GLY A 557 34.13 -5.89 -27.52
C GLY A 557 34.43 -4.64 -26.66
N SER A 558 33.52 -3.70 -26.57
CA SER A 558 33.60 -2.49 -25.75
C SER A 558 33.32 -2.75 -24.27
N GLU A 559 33.61 -1.77 -23.41
CA GLU A 559 33.26 -1.80 -22.00
C GLU A 559 31.80 -1.35 -21.80
N ILE A 560 30.99 -2.19 -21.13
CA ILE A 560 29.60 -1.92 -20.76
C ILE A 560 29.55 -1.60 -19.26
N PRO A 561 28.91 -0.50 -18.84
CA PRO A 561 28.69 -0.20 -17.44
C PRO A 561 27.81 -1.27 -16.77
N LEU A 562 28.33 -1.85 -15.69
CA LEU A 562 27.66 -2.77 -14.78
C LEU A 562 27.55 -2.10 -13.41
N PHE A 563 26.33 -1.88 -12.97
CA PHE A 563 26.03 -1.30 -11.66
C PHE A 563 25.68 -2.43 -10.69
N VAL A 564 26.37 -2.49 -9.55
CA VAL A 564 26.24 -3.56 -8.56
C VAL A 564 25.82 -2.96 -7.22
N SER A 565 24.63 -3.30 -6.77
CA SER A 565 24.08 -2.93 -5.46
C SER A 565 24.05 -4.18 -4.56
N LYS A 566 24.80 -4.15 -3.45
CA LYS A 566 24.83 -5.24 -2.48
C LYS A 566 23.79 -4.96 -1.40
N GLU A 567 22.75 -5.81 -1.30
CA GLU A 567 21.65 -5.70 -0.34
C GLU A 567 21.19 -7.10 0.11
N GLU A 568 20.60 -7.21 1.32
CA GLU A 568 20.14 -8.49 1.88
C GLU A 568 18.82 -8.92 1.26
N THR A 569 18.85 -9.67 0.17
CA THR A 569 17.71 -10.05 -0.67
C THR A 569 17.22 -11.48 -0.48
N ASN A 570 17.70 -12.20 0.52
CA ASN A 570 17.30 -13.59 0.83
C ASN A 570 17.47 -14.58 -0.33
N GLY A 571 18.54 -14.42 -1.13
CA GLY A 571 18.85 -15.30 -2.27
C GLY A 571 18.04 -14.99 -3.53
N ILE A 572 17.33 -13.87 -3.58
CA ILE A 572 16.73 -13.29 -4.78
C ILE A 572 17.72 -12.31 -5.40
N PHE A 573 17.85 -12.29 -6.71
CA PHE A 573 18.49 -11.20 -7.42
C PHE A 573 17.51 -10.45 -8.30
N TYR A 574 17.72 -9.15 -8.42
CA TYR A 574 16.97 -8.23 -9.27
C TYR A 574 17.93 -7.72 -10.34
N LEU A 575 17.55 -7.87 -11.59
CA LEU A 575 18.38 -7.44 -12.73
C LEU A 575 17.60 -6.47 -13.60
N ASP A 576 18.22 -5.35 -13.92
CA ASP A 576 17.72 -4.35 -14.83
C ASP A 576 18.65 -4.26 -16.05
N VAL A 577 18.09 -4.27 -17.25
CA VAL A 577 18.78 -3.98 -18.49
C VAL A 577 18.12 -2.77 -19.13
N LEU A 578 18.86 -1.67 -19.25
CA LEU A 578 18.32 -0.40 -19.71
C LEU A 578 18.92 0.03 -21.05
N PHE A 579 18.05 0.44 -21.96
CA PHE A 579 18.39 0.96 -23.28
C PHE A 579 17.86 2.38 -23.42
N PRO A 580 18.66 3.36 -23.89
CA PRO A 580 18.19 4.73 -23.94
C PRO A 580 17.25 4.99 -25.11
N PHE A 581 16.18 5.76 -24.88
CA PHE A 581 15.25 6.21 -25.90
C PHE A 581 15.40 7.70 -26.29
N ASP A 582 16.29 8.43 -25.62
CA ASP A 582 16.56 9.85 -25.90
C ASP A 582 17.04 10.15 -27.33
N ARG A 583 17.49 9.12 -28.06
CA ARG A 583 17.94 9.24 -29.45
C ARG A 583 16.82 9.09 -30.48
N LEU A 584 15.63 8.66 -30.08
CA LEU A 584 14.46 8.63 -30.95
C LEU A 584 14.04 10.05 -31.37
N GLU A 585 13.28 10.16 -32.45
CA GLU A 585 12.56 11.39 -32.74
C GLU A 585 11.46 11.59 -31.67
N PRO A 586 11.20 12.83 -31.20
CA PRO A 586 10.23 13.12 -30.14
C PRO A 586 8.82 12.58 -30.39
N LYS A 587 8.40 12.45 -31.65
CA LYS A 587 7.09 11.88 -32.02
C LYS A 587 6.87 10.44 -31.53
N TYR A 588 7.94 9.71 -31.23
CA TYR A 588 7.87 8.33 -30.73
C TYR A 588 7.79 8.23 -29.20
N PHE A 589 8.06 9.28 -28.44
CA PHE A 589 8.08 9.21 -26.99
C PHE A 589 6.73 8.82 -26.41
N GLN A 590 5.65 9.30 -26.98
CA GLN A 590 4.28 8.98 -26.54
C GLN A 590 3.95 7.46 -26.55
N TYR A 591 4.71 6.65 -27.29
CA TYR A 591 4.50 5.19 -27.38
C TYR A 591 5.26 4.40 -26.32
N ILE A 592 6.26 5.00 -25.65
CA ILE A 592 7.13 4.34 -24.67
C ILE A 592 6.35 3.73 -23.51
N PRO A 593 5.36 4.40 -22.90
CA PRO A 593 4.64 3.84 -21.74
C PRO A 593 3.94 2.53 -22.07
N PHE A 594 3.21 2.48 -23.19
CA PHE A 594 2.52 1.24 -23.55
C PHE A 594 3.47 0.18 -24.11
N LEU A 595 4.52 0.59 -24.84
CA LEU A 595 5.57 -0.34 -25.25
C LEU A 595 6.22 -1.04 -24.04
N SER A 596 6.49 -0.33 -22.94
CA SER A 596 7.06 -0.95 -21.74
C SER A 596 6.15 -2.03 -21.12
N ASN A 597 4.82 -1.86 -21.22
CA ASN A 597 3.86 -2.89 -20.80
C ASN A 597 3.80 -4.07 -21.79
N VAL A 598 3.90 -3.78 -23.06
CA VAL A 598 3.74 -4.78 -24.14
C VAL A 598 4.96 -5.71 -24.28
N ILE A 599 6.18 -5.25 -23.99
CA ILE A 599 7.44 -5.96 -24.22
C ILE A 599 7.43 -7.41 -23.69
N THR A 600 6.87 -7.69 -22.53
CA THR A 600 6.87 -9.04 -21.95
C THR A 600 5.54 -9.77 -22.11
N ASN A 601 4.58 -9.18 -22.83
CA ASN A 601 3.20 -9.66 -22.91
C ASN A 601 2.76 -10.14 -24.32
N LEU A 602 3.62 -10.06 -25.32
CA LEU A 602 3.29 -10.48 -26.69
C LEU A 602 3.87 -11.83 -27.10
N GLY A 603 4.95 -12.26 -26.50
CA GLY A 603 5.68 -13.48 -26.86
C GLY A 603 7.05 -13.22 -27.50
N TRP A 604 7.88 -14.23 -27.54
CA TRP A 604 9.24 -14.24 -28.10
C TRP A 604 9.59 -15.59 -28.71
N ASN A 605 10.64 -15.63 -29.52
CA ASN A 605 11.18 -16.86 -30.15
C ASN A 605 10.12 -17.71 -30.90
N ASN A 606 9.13 -17.06 -31.55
CA ASN A 606 8.00 -17.70 -32.23
C ASN A 606 7.07 -18.52 -31.34
N LYS A 607 7.12 -18.37 -30.02
CA LYS A 607 6.17 -18.93 -29.07
C LYS A 607 4.99 -18.00 -28.90
N SER A 608 3.84 -18.54 -28.49
CA SER A 608 2.68 -17.75 -28.09
C SER A 608 2.90 -17.07 -26.75
N TRP A 609 2.11 -16.06 -26.43
CA TRP A 609 2.24 -15.30 -25.19
C TRP A 609 2.05 -16.18 -23.92
N ASP A 610 1.12 -17.13 -23.97
CA ASP A 610 0.84 -18.06 -22.86
C ASP A 610 1.97 -19.08 -22.65
N GLU A 611 2.53 -19.64 -23.72
CA GLU A 611 3.75 -20.47 -23.66
C GLU A 611 4.92 -19.69 -23.05
N CYS A 612 5.07 -18.41 -23.40
CA CYS A 612 6.12 -17.53 -22.88
C CYS A 612 5.93 -17.22 -21.39
N ILE A 613 4.69 -16.96 -20.94
CA ILE A 613 4.39 -16.76 -19.53
C ILE A 613 4.68 -18.03 -18.72
N SER A 614 4.25 -19.20 -19.20
CA SER A 614 4.53 -20.48 -18.54
C SER A 614 6.03 -20.74 -18.40
N GLU A 615 6.80 -20.53 -19.49
CA GLU A 615 8.26 -20.70 -19.46
C GLU A 615 8.95 -19.75 -18.49
N SER A 616 8.58 -18.46 -18.50
CA SER A 616 9.16 -17.47 -17.58
C SER A 616 8.83 -17.77 -16.12
N ALA A 617 7.60 -18.17 -15.82
CA ALA A 617 7.15 -18.50 -14.47
C ALA A 617 7.87 -19.74 -13.88
N CYS A 618 8.35 -20.66 -14.70
CA CYS A 618 9.18 -21.80 -14.25
C CYS A 618 10.63 -21.42 -13.91
N VAL A 619 11.11 -20.28 -14.41
CA VAL A 619 12.54 -19.91 -14.36
C VAL A 619 12.80 -18.69 -13.47
N MET A 620 11.88 -17.73 -13.45
CA MET A 620 12.04 -16.48 -12.72
C MET A 620 10.74 -16.11 -11.99
N GLY A 621 10.87 -15.27 -10.96
CA GLY A 621 9.72 -14.81 -10.20
C GLY A 621 8.87 -13.78 -10.94
N ASP A 622 9.50 -13.02 -11.84
CA ASP A 622 8.81 -12.06 -12.71
C ASP A 622 9.76 -11.51 -13.76
N VAL A 623 9.20 -11.05 -14.90
CA VAL A 623 9.89 -10.28 -15.92
C VAL A 623 8.95 -9.20 -16.46
N TRP A 624 9.42 -7.94 -16.47
CA TRP A 624 8.59 -6.81 -16.89
C TRP A 624 9.38 -5.74 -17.64
N GLY A 625 8.67 -5.01 -18.48
CA GLY A 625 9.20 -3.80 -19.07
C GLY A 625 8.97 -2.59 -18.17
N LYS A 626 9.85 -1.61 -18.24
CA LYS A 626 9.74 -0.34 -17.54
C LYS A 626 10.33 0.80 -18.33
N PHE A 627 10.03 2.03 -17.95
CA PHE A 627 10.78 3.20 -18.42
C PHE A 627 11.14 4.10 -17.24
N THR A 628 12.22 4.84 -17.40
CA THR A 628 12.71 5.77 -16.38
C THR A 628 13.16 7.06 -17.06
N THR A 629 12.74 8.17 -16.49
CA THR A 629 13.12 9.52 -16.97
C THR A 629 13.80 10.30 -15.86
N GLY A 630 14.73 11.18 -16.21
CA GLY A 630 15.40 12.03 -15.23
C GLY A 630 16.27 13.10 -15.88
N LYS A 631 16.75 13.99 -15.05
CA LYS A 631 17.53 15.15 -15.45
C LYS A 631 18.77 15.25 -14.55
N LEU A 632 19.88 15.63 -15.14
CA LEU A 632 21.05 16.07 -14.37
C LEU A 632 20.82 17.49 -13.85
N SER A 633 21.22 17.73 -12.61
CA SER A 633 21.31 19.10 -12.10
C SER A 633 22.49 19.85 -12.75
N ASP A 634 22.30 21.11 -13.04
CA ASP A 634 23.33 21.98 -13.59
C ASP A 634 24.26 22.54 -12.48
N VAL A 635 24.05 22.19 -11.22
CA VAL A 635 24.87 22.59 -10.06
C VAL A 635 26.30 22.07 -10.23
N LYS A 636 27.26 22.91 -9.90
CA LYS A 636 28.69 22.63 -10.11
C LYS A 636 29.13 21.31 -9.46
N GLU A 637 28.72 21.08 -8.23
CA GLU A 637 29.07 19.87 -7.47
C GLU A 637 28.61 18.60 -8.19
N VAL A 638 27.42 18.63 -8.81
CA VAL A 638 26.91 17.51 -9.61
C VAL A 638 27.72 17.35 -10.89
N GLN A 639 28.06 18.46 -11.58
CA GLN A 639 28.85 18.42 -12.79
C GLN A 639 30.29 17.91 -12.52
N ASP A 640 30.88 18.30 -11.40
CA ASP A 640 32.19 17.80 -10.96
C ASP A 640 32.12 16.28 -10.64
N TYR A 641 31.06 15.82 -9.96
CA TYR A 641 30.86 14.40 -9.64
C TYR A 641 30.75 13.52 -10.88
N ILE A 642 29.96 13.93 -11.87
CA ILE A 642 29.74 13.13 -13.09
C ILE A 642 30.95 13.14 -14.03
N SER A 643 31.87 14.11 -13.89
CA SER A 643 33.00 14.28 -14.80
C SER A 643 33.87 13.01 -14.92
N LYS A 644 34.00 12.23 -13.84
CA LYS A 644 34.81 11.00 -13.75
C LYS A 644 34.39 9.91 -14.75
N TYR A 645 33.10 9.79 -15.04
CA TYR A 645 32.54 8.72 -15.90
C TYR A 645 31.75 9.28 -17.09
N LYS A 646 31.95 10.55 -17.45
CA LYS A 646 31.20 11.23 -18.49
C LYS A 646 31.28 10.53 -19.85
N ASP A 647 32.42 9.96 -20.19
CA ASP A 647 32.70 9.31 -21.48
C ASP A 647 31.92 8.02 -21.71
N TYR A 648 31.37 7.43 -20.64
CA TYR A 648 30.51 6.24 -20.74
C TYR A 648 29.05 6.56 -21.07
N ASN A 649 28.65 7.83 -21.16
CA ASN A 649 27.37 8.30 -21.70
C ASN A 649 26.11 7.77 -20.98
N PHE A 650 26.16 7.41 -19.71
CA PHE A 650 24.98 6.90 -19.00
C PHE A 650 24.23 7.97 -18.16
N TYR A 651 24.81 9.11 -17.92
CA TYR A 651 24.20 10.12 -17.06
C TYR A 651 23.06 10.89 -17.73
N GLY A 652 21.98 11.14 -16.98
CA GLY A 652 20.88 12.02 -17.35
C GLY A 652 20.05 11.58 -18.56
N ARG A 653 20.05 10.29 -18.88
CA ARG A 653 19.35 9.75 -20.04
C ARG A 653 17.92 9.31 -19.73
N GLN A 654 17.14 9.09 -20.77
CA GLN A 654 15.80 8.55 -20.73
C GLN A 654 15.85 7.07 -21.13
N TRP A 655 15.34 6.18 -20.30
CA TRP A 655 15.57 4.75 -20.40
C TRP A 655 14.29 3.95 -20.63
N LEU A 656 14.32 3.01 -21.58
CA LEU A 656 13.44 1.86 -21.70
C LEU A 656 14.18 0.66 -21.12
N GLY A 657 13.56 -0.08 -20.20
CA GLY A 657 14.19 -1.20 -19.51
C GLY A 657 13.41 -2.49 -19.58
N ILE A 658 14.12 -3.59 -19.48
CA ILE A 658 13.59 -4.92 -19.18
C ILE A 658 14.20 -5.35 -17.87
N SER A 659 13.35 -5.70 -16.91
CA SER A 659 13.75 -6.09 -15.57
C SER A 659 13.25 -7.48 -15.25
N CYS A 660 14.00 -8.22 -14.44
CA CYS A 660 13.53 -9.47 -13.88
C CYS A 660 13.94 -9.63 -12.41
N LYS A 661 13.23 -10.53 -11.71
CA LYS A 661 13.62 -11.06 -10.41
C LYS A 661 13.69 -12.57 -10.46
N ALA A 662 14.73 -13.17 -9.89
CA ALA A 662 14.91 -14.60 -9.89
C ALA A 662 15.67 -15.11 -8.66
N LEU A 663 15.51 -16.41 -8.36
CA LEU A 663 16.32 -17.07 -7.34
C LEU A 663 17.76 -17.28 -7.85
N THR A 664 18.75 -17.12 -6.97
CA THR A 664 20.16 -17.34 -7.29
C THR A 664 20.43 -18.73 -7.86
N SER A 665 19.69 -19.75 -7.42
CA SER A 665 19.78 -21.12 -7.94
C SER A 665 19.37 -21.26 -9.40
N MET A 666 18.61 -20.29 -9.94
CA MET A 666 18.12 -20.27 -11.32
C MET A 666 18.90 -19.29 -12.21
N ALA A 667 19.96 -18.67 -11.72
CA ALA A 667 20.66 -17.56 -12.40
C ALA A 667 21.05 -17.86 -13.85
N ASP A 668 21.67 -19.00 -14.15
CA ASP A 668 22.12 -19.34 -15.52
C ASP A 668 20.92 -19.46 -16.49
N LYS A 669 19.83 -20.12 -16.06
CA LYS A 669 18.60 -20.26 -16.85
C LYS A 669 17.91 -18.91 -17.04
N THR A 670 17.80 -18.11 -15.98
CA THR A 670 17.20 -16.77 -16.02
C THR A 670 17.95 -15.86 -16.98
N LEU A 671 19.27 -15.79 -16.88
CA LEU A 671 20.08 -14.96 -17.77
C LEU A 671 20.02 -15.42 -19.23
N SER A 672 19.94 -16.73 -19.46
CA SER A 672 19.76 -17.27 -20.81
C SER A 672 18.41 -16.89 -21.40
N LEU A 673 17.32 -17.06 -20.64
CA LEU A 673 15.97 -16.72 -21.08
C LEU A 673 15.80 -15.19 -21.25
N LEU A 674 16.35 -14.38 -20.33
CA LEU A 674 16.30 -12.93 -20.47
C LEU A 674 17.03 -12.43 -21.73
N ALA A 675 18.18 -13.04 -22.07
CA ALA A 675 18.88 -12.73 -23.33
C ALA A 675 18.05 -13.12 -24.57
N GLU A 676 17.32 -14.25 -24.51
CA GLU A 676 16.39 -14.68 -25.56
C GLU A 676 15.23 -13.68 -25.68
N ILE A 677 14.58 -13.28 -24.59
CA ILE A 677 13.52 -12.25 -24.57
C ILE A 677 14.03 -10.98 -25.24
N ILE A 678 15.17 -10.44 -24.83
CA ILE A 678 15.72 -9.19 -25.37
C ILE A 678 15.96 -9.30 -26.89
N THR A 679 16.45 -10.43 -27.39
CA THR A 679 16.88 -10.55 -28.79
C THR A 679 15.83 -11.05 -29.76
N THR A 680 14.76 -11.70 -29.27
CA THR A 680 13.77 -12.39 -30.08
C THR A 680 12.32 -11.98 -29.85
N MET A 681 12.10 -10.86 -29.14
CA MET A 681 10.76 -10.28 -28.92
C MET A 681 9.98 -10.15 -30.23
N SER A 682 8.71 -10.57 -30.20
CA SER A 682 7.84 -10.60 -31.39
C SER A 682 6.73 -9.54 -31.27
N PHE A 683 6.54 -8.76 -32.33
CA PHE A 683 5.47 -7.76 -32.44
C PHE A 683 4.46 -8.16 -33.53
N THR A 684 4.05 -9.44 -33.56
CA THR A 684 3.22 -10.00 -34.66
C THR A 684 1.80 -10.37 -34.22
N ASP A 685 1.57 -10.66 -32.96
CA ASP A 685 0.26 -11.08 -32.42
C ASP A 685 -0.71 -9.90 -32.26
N LYS A 686 -1.57 -9.71 -33.28
CA LYS A 686 -2.58 -8.66 -33.31
C LYS A 686 -3.69 -8.89 -32.31
N ASN A 687 -4.05 -10.15 -32.05
CA ASN A 687 -5.17 -10.48 -31.18
C ASN A 687 -4.79 -10.17 -29.72
N ARG A 688 -3.64 -10.66 -29.29
CA ARG A 688 -3.14 -10.35 -27.94
C ARG A 688 -2.91 -8.84 -27.76
N PHE A 689 -2.33 -8.18 -28.76
CA PHE A 689 -2.14 -6.73 -28.71
C PHE A 689 -3.48 -5.98 -28.61
N GLY A 690 -4.51 -6.42 -29.31
CA GLY A 690 -5.86 -5.86 -29.21
C GLY A 690 -6.44 -6.01 -27.79
N THR A 691 -6.25 -7.16 -27.16
CA THR A 691 -6.64 -7.38 -25.76
C THR A 691 -5.92 -6.43 -24.81
N LEU A 692 -4.58 -6.31 -24.94
CA LEU A 692 -3.78 -5.38 -24.12
C LEU A 692 -4.22 -3.91 -24.28
N VAL A 693 -4.64 -3.49 -25.49
CA VAL A 693 -5.20 -2.16 -25.74
C VAL A 693 -6.52 -1.97 -24.98
N GLN A 694 -7.41 -2.96 -24.97
CA GLN A 694 -8.68 -2.88 -24.24
C GLN A 694 -8.44 -2.86 -22.72
N GLU A 695 -7.55 -3.70 -22.22
CA GLU A 695 -7.12 -3.69 -20.82
C GLU A 695 -6.60 -2.31 -20.41
N LEU A 696 -5.71 -1.70 -21.21
CA LEU A 696 -5.17 -0.35 -20.97
C LEU A 696 -6.28 0.72 -20.92
N ILE A 697 -7.23 0.69 -21.87
CA ILE A 697 -8.33 1.66 -21.91
C ILE A 697 -9.23 1.51 -20.68
N SER A 698 -9.55 0.28 -20.30
CA SER A 698 -10.38 0.00 -19.14
C SER A 698 -9.70 0.48 -17.85
N GLU A 699 -8.41 0.22 -17.71
CA GLU A 699 -7.58 0.72 -16.59
C GLU A 699 -7.62 2.27 -16.53
N LYS A 700 -7.32 2.94 -17.66
CA LYS A 700 -7.29 4.41 -17.68
C LYS A 700 -8.65 5.02 -17.36
N LYS A 701 -9.75 4.42 -17.79
CA LYS A 701 -11.11 4.86 -17.44
C LYS A 701 -11.42 4.64 -15.95
N ALA A 702 -11.10 3.48 -15.42
CA ALA A 702 -11.35 3.13 -14.03
C ALA A 702 -10.63 4.09 -13.05
N PHE A 703 -9.39 4.43 -13.34
CA PHE A 703 -8.56 5.27 -12.47
C PHE A 703 -8.52 6.76 -12.85
N LEU A 704 -9.33 7.19 -13.81
CA LEU A 704 -9.26 8.56 -14.33
C LEU A 704 -9.51 9.62 -13.25
N VAL A 705 -10.51 9.43 -12.40
CA VAL A 705 -10.85 10.37 -11.32
C VAL A 705 -9.79 10.34 -10.22
N ASP A 706 -9.37 9.16 -9.80
CA ASP A 706 -8.37 9.01 -8.73
C ASP A 706 -7.01 9.57 -9.14
N SER A 707 -6.69 9.54 -10.43
CA SER A 707 -5.48 10.15 -11.02
C SER A 707 -5.63 11.64 -11.32
N GLY A 708 -6.75 12.29 -10.99
CA GLY A 708 -7.05 13.67 -11.35
C GLY A 708 -5.99 14.67 -10.86
N LEU A 709 -5.46 14.50 -9.66
CA LEU A 709 -4.36 15.32 -9.12
C LEU A 709 -3.08 15.16 -9.94
N ASP A 710 -2.74 13.94 -10.32
CA ASP A 710 -1.54 13.64 -11.11
C ASP A 710 -1.63 14.26 -12.51
N TYR A 711 -2.80 14.20 -13.17
CA TYR A 711 -3.05 14.89 -14.43
C TYR A 711 -2.96 16.41 -14.29
N ALA A 712 -3.55 16.99 -13.24
CA ALA A 712 -3.45 18.44 -12.97
C ALA A 712 -2.00 18.87 -12.73
N SER A 713 -1.24 18.09 -11.97
CA SER A 713 0.18 18.34 -11.69
C SER A 713 1.02 18.35 -12.96
N LYS A 714 0.97 17.27 -13.76
CA LYS A 714 1.74 17.18 -15.00
C LYS A 714 1.38 18.29 -15.97
N ARG A 715 0.09 18.57 -16.07
CA ARG A 715 -0.41 19.63 -16.95
C ARG A 715 0.04 21.01 -16.51
N ALA A 716 -0.01 21.34 -15.23
CA ALA A 716 0.50 22.61 -14.72
C ALA A 716 2.01 22.77 -14.97
N LYS A 717 2.78 21.72 -14.76
CA LYS A 717 4.25 21.77 -14.88
C LYS A 717 4.77 21.71 -16.32
N CYS A 718 4.01 21.26 -17.31
CA CYS A 718 4.51 20.82 -18.62
C CYS A 718 5.35 21.86 -19.41
N LEU A 719 5.22 23.15 -19.15
CA LEU A 719 6.02 24.20 -19.77
C LEU A 719 7.18 24.72 -18.91
N LEU A 720 7.39 24.17 -17.70
CA LEU A 720 8.49 24.63 -16.83
C LEU A 720 9.85 24.09 -17.29
N GLY A 721 9.89 23.01 -18.07
CA GLY A 721 11.12 22.44 -18.57
C GLY A 721 10.92 21.19 -19.43
N PRO A 722 11.99 20.69 -20.06
CA PRO A 722 11.90 19.55 -20.97
C PRO A 722 11.51 18.24 -20.25
N LEU A 723 11.93 18.03 -19.00
CA LEU A 723 11.55 16.85 -18.23
C LEU A 723 10.05 16.85 -17.90
N GLN A 724 9.53 18.01 -17.50
CA GLN A 724 8.11 18.20 -17.20
C GLN A 724 7.24 18.06 -18.46
N ALA A 725 7.70 18.58 -19.61
CA ALA A 725 7.05 18.36 -20.90
C ALA A 725 7.02 16.86 -21.27
N LEU A 726 8.15 16.17 -21.09
CA LEU A 726 8.25 14.73 -21.32
C LEU A 726 7.31 13.95 -20.39
N SER A 727 7.22 14.32 -19.11
CA SER A 727 6.30 13.71 -18.15
C SER A 727 4.84 13.84 -18.57
N GLU A 728 4.43 15.00 -19.12
CA GLU A 728 3.08 15.21 -19.66
C GLU A 728 2.81 14.31 -20.88
N ILE A 729 3.79 14.16 -21.78
CA ILE A 729 3.67 13.31 -22.98
C ILE A 729 3.58 11.82 -22.59
N LEU A 730 4.36 11.40 -21.61
CA LEU A 730 4.42 9.98 -21.22
C LEU A 730 3.26 9.56 -20.31
N ASN A 731 2.84 10.42 -19.37
CA ASN A 731 1.93 10.03 -18.29
C ASN A 731 0.81 11.04 -18.02
N GLY A 732 0.72 12.15 -18.76
CA GLY A 732 -0.29 13.18 -18.56
C GLY A 732 -1.51 13.03 -19.46
N ILE A 733 -2.26 14.12 -19.62
CA ILE A 733 -3.43 14.18 -20.51
C ILE A 733 -3.04 13.86 -21.97
N SER A 734 -1.84 14.25 -22.39
CA SER A 734 -1.33 13.94 -23.73
C SER A 734 -1.26 12.44 -23.99
N GLN A 735 -0.95 11.63 -22.97
CA GLN A 735 -0.94 10.18 -23.07
C GLN A 735 -2.35 9.59 -23.29
N LEU A 736 -3.40 10.18 -22.68
CA LEU A 736 -4.78 9.73 -22.89
C LEU A 736 -5.21 9.87 -24.37
N TYR A 737 -4.77 10.93 -25.06
CA TYR A 737 -4.98 11.07 -26.51
C TYR A 737 -4.25 9.98 -27.30
N THR A 738 -3.06 9.60 -26.86
CA THR A 738 -2.31 8.49 -27.50
C THR A 738 -3.03 7.16 -27.30
N VAL A 739 -3.56 6.91 -26.10
CA VAL A 739 -4.34 5.69 -25.80
C VAL A 739 -5.60 5.63 -26.65
N GLU A 740 -6.33 6.73 -26.79
CA GLU A 740 -7.50 6.81 -27.70
C GLU A 740 -7.12 6.48 -29.15
N ASN A 741 -5.97 6.95 -29.62
CA ASN A 741 -5.51 6.70 -30.98
C ASN A 741 -5.23 5.23 -31.29
N TYR A 742 -4.90 4.38 -30.28
CA TYR A 742 -4.75 2.93 -30.50
C TYR A 742 -6.05 2.27 -30.97
N THR A 743 -7.22 2.83 -30.62
CA THR A 743 -8.52 2.33 -31.11
C THR A 743 -8.84 2.79 -32.54
N LYS A 744 -8.27 3.91 -32.97
CA LYS A 744 -8.51 4.53 -34.27
C LYS A 744 -7.53 4.04 -35.35
N ASN A 745 -6.32 3.68 -34.94
CA ASN A 745 -5.26 3.23 -35.82
C ASN A 745 -5.35 1.72 -36.07
N SER A 746 -4.74 1.29 -37.16
CA SER A 746 -4.54 -0.15 -37.39
C SER A 746 -3.63 -0.77 -36.33
N LEU A 747 -4.08 -1.83 -35.64
CA LEU A 747 -3.27 -2.57 -34.70
C LEU A 747 -1.91 -2.98 -35.28
N ARG A 748 -1.87 -3.30 -36.58
CA ARG A 748 -0.63 -3.64 -37.27
C ARG A 748 0.34 -2.48 -37.42
N GLU A 749 -0.16 -1.29 -37.66
CA GLU A 749 0.68 -0.08 -37.71
C GLU A 749 1.28 0.23 -36.37
N SER A 750 0.50 0.13 -35.29
CA SER A 750 0.99 0.31 -33.89
C SER A 750 2.09 -0.70 -33.55
N LEU A 751 1.90 -1.98 -33.87
CA LEU A 751 2.91 -3.02 -33.68
C LEU A 751 4.19 -2.75 -34.46
N ASN A 752 4.10 -2.26 -35.71
CA ASN A 752 5.27 -1.90 -36.52
C ASN A 752 6.03 -0.70 -35.90
N ILE A 753 5.32 0.27 -35.34
CA ILE A 753 5.93 1.40 -34.59
C ILE A 753 6.66 0.89 -33.35
N PHE A 754 6.05 0.01 -32.58
CA PHE A 754 6.67 -0.57 -31.39
C PHE A 754 7.93 -1.37 -31.72
N GLU A 755 7.86 -2.19 -32.76
CA GLU A 755 9.03 -2.95 -33.26
C GLU A 755 10.18 -2.00 -33.67
N TYR A 756 9.86 -0.92 -34.39
CA TYR A 756 10.84 0.10 -34.76
C TYR A 756 11.48 0.75 -33.54
N ILE A 757 10.67 1.25 -32.59
CA ILE A 757 11.16 1.91 -31.35
C ILE A 757 12.05 0.95 -30.58
N TYR A 758 11.60 -0.29 -30.37
CA TYR A 758 12.35 -1.31 -29.64
C TYR A 758 13.73 -1.54 -30.26
N LYS A 759 13.78 -1.76 -31.56
CA LYS A 759 15.04 -1.97 -32.30
C LYS A 759 15.98 -0.76 -32.22
N GLU A 760 15.48 0.46 -32.30
CA GLU A 760 16.30 1.68 -32.18
C GLU A 760 16.83 1.87 -30.76
N CYS A 761 16.06 1.54 -29.73
CA CYS A 761 16.54 1.54 -28.36
C CYS A 761 17.71 0.54 -28.17
N LEU A 762 17.56 -0.70 -28.63
CA LEU A 762 18.62 -1.72 -28.56
C LEU A 762 19.90 -1.28 -29.28
N LYS A 763 19.80 -0.67 -30.47
CA LYS A 763 20.95 -0.14 -31.23
C LYS A 763 21.68 1.00 -30.52
N SER A 764 21.01 1.68 -29.58
CA SER A 764 21.60 2.79 -28.83
C SER A 764 22.58 2.34 -27.74
N GLY A 765 22.74 1.02 -27.56
CA GLY A 765 23.57 0.42 -26.51
C GLY A 765 22.82 0.30 -25.19
N GLY A 766 23.44 -0.34 -24.21
CA GLY A 766 22.76 -0.60 -22.93
C GLY A 766 23.66 -0.57 -21.70
N ILE A 767 23.01 -0.59 -20.53
CA ILE A 767 23.64 -0.76 -19.22
C ILE A 767 22.94 -1.87 -18.44
N VAL A 768 23.66 -2.45 -17.47
CA VAL A 768 23.14 -3.51 -16.62
C VAL A 768 23.25 -3.07 -15.15
N HIS A 769 22.18 -3.33 -14.38
CA HIS A 769 22.18 -3.15 -12.93
C HIS A 769 21.72 -4.43 -12.25
N ILE A 770 22.40 -4.80 -11.18
CA ILE A 770 22.05 -5.96 -10.34
C ILE A 770 21.97 -5.55 -8.88
N THR A 771 20.89 -5.98 -8.20
CA THR A 771 20.75 -5.93 -6.74
C THR A 771 20.64 -7.35 -6.21
N ALA A 772 21.55 -7.75 -5.32
CA ALA A 772 21.51 -9.05 -4.66
C ALA A 772 22.38 -9.07 -3.39
N ASP A 773 22.24 -10.12 -2.57
CA ASP A 773 23.14 -10.38 -1.45
C ASP A 773 24.52 -10.86 -1.93
N GLU A 774 25.51 -10.82 -1.02
CA GLU A 774 26.90 -11.10 -1.35
C GLU A 774 27.11 -12.50 -1.93
N ASP A 775 26.46 -13.51 -1.34
CA ASP A 775 26.58 -14.90 -1.80
C ASP A 775 25.99 -15.08 -3.20
N SER A 776 24.90 -14.38 -3.49
CA SER A 776 24.26 -14.34 -4.80
C SER A 776 25.14 -13.61 -5.83
N LEU A 777 25.68 -12.45 -5.48
CA LEU A 777 26.57 -11.69 -6.37
C LEU A 777 27.80 -12.51 -6.75
N ASN A 778 28.44 -13.21 -5.81
CA ASN A 778 29.60 -14.07 -6.08
C ASN A 778 29.32 -15.16 -7.12
N LYS A 779 28.07 -15.65 -7.18
CA LYS A 779 27.64 -16.68 -8.15
C LYS A 779 27.22 -16.10 -9.49
N ILE A 780 26.61 -14.90 -9.50
CA ILE A 780 25.97 -14.33 -10.69
C ILE A 780 26.94 -13.47 -11.52
N LEU A 781 27.79 -12.66 -10.86
CA LEU A 781 28.70 -11.75 -11.57
C LEU A 781 29.54 -12.45 -12.66
N PRO A 782 30.09 -13.68 -12.44
CA PRO A 782 30.83 -14.40 -13.48
C PRO A 782 29.98 -14.78 -14.71
N LEU A 783 28.64 -14.82 -14.58
CA LEU A 783 27.74 -15.19 -15.66
C LEU A 783 27.32 -13.98 -16.52
N LEU A 784 27.45 -12.75 -15.98
CA LEU A 784 26.92 -11.54 -16.63
C LEU A 784 27.65 -11.19 -17.93
N GLU A 785 28.94 -11.48 -18.07
CA GLU A 785 29.64 -11.24 -19.33
C GLU A 785 29.07 -12.10 -20.46
N LYS A 786 28.85 -13.40 -20.21
CA LYS A 786 28.17 -14.30 -21.16
C LYS A 786 26.75 -13.82 -21.49
N PHE A 787 26.01 -13.36 -20.47
CA PHE A 787 24.68 -12.78 -20.65
C PHE A 787 24.70 -11.58 -21.60
N VAL A 788 25.59 -10.62 -21.37
CA VAL A 788 25.72 -9.40 -22.19
C VAL A 788 26.06 -9.74 -23.65
N GLN A 789 26.93 -10.77 -23.87
CA GLN A 789 27.23 -11.28 -25.20
C GLN A 789 25.99 -11.88 -25.86
N ASN A 790 25.25 -12.73 -25.17
CA ASN A 790 24.04 -13.38 -25.69
C ASN A 790 22.91 -12.38 -25.94
N ALA A 791 22.72 -11.39 -25.07
CA ALA A 791 21.74 -10.30 -25.21
C ALA A 791 22.16 -9.23 -26.23
N LYS A 792 23.33 -9.37 -26.85
CA LYS A 792 23.90 -8.46 -27.86
C LYS A 792 24.00 -7.01 -27.39
N ILE A 793 24.28 -6.78 -26.11
CA ILE A 793 24.41 -5.44 -25.56
C ILE A 793 25.75 -4.82 -26.00
N THR A 794 25.68 -3.60 -26.51
CA THR A 794 26.83 -2.82 -26.99
C THR A 794 27.01 -1.55 -26.15
N LYS A 795 28.14 -0.85 -26.34
CA LYS A 795 28.37 0.41 -25.65
C LYS A 795 27.31 1.45 -25.99
N LEU A 796 27.05 2.35 -25.04
CA LEU A 796 26.13 3.44 -25.23
C LEU A 796 26.61 4.42 -26.31
N LEU A 797 25.74 4.74 -27.24
CA LEU A 797 25.93 5.87 -28.13
C LEU A 797 25.80 7.20 -27.35
N PRO A 798 26.42 8.30 -27.83
CA PRO A 798 26.33 9.61 -27.17
C PRO A 798 24.87 10.03 -26.92
N ALA A 799 24.62 10.63 -25.75
CA ALA A 799 23.30 11.12 -25.38
C ALA A 799 22.84 12.25 -26.33
N LYS A 800 21.55 12.28 -26.65
CA LYS A 800 20.90 13.38 -27.33
C LYS A 800 20.19 14.26 -26.29
N LYS A 801 20.55 15.54 -26.23
CA LYS A 801 19.84 16.51 -25.37
C LYS A 801 18.46 16.79 -25.97
N ILE A 802 17.41 16.59 -25.16
CA ILE A 802 16.04 16.89 -25.52
C ILE A 802 15.70 18.30 -25.03
N THR A 803 15.10 19.10 -25.87
CA THR A 803 14.71 20.48 -25.55
C THR A 803 13.20 20.63 -25.40
N LEU A 804 12.77 21.63 -24.65
CA LEU A 804 11.35 21.92 -24.48
C LEU A 804 10.68 22.22 -25.84
N GLU A 805 11.34 22.95 -26.74
CA GLU A 805 10.82 23.35 -28.05
C GLU A 805 10.58 22.11 -28.95
N GLU A 806 11.45 21.09 -28.86
CA GLU A 806 11.25 19.83 -29.60
C GLU A 806 10.05 19.05 -29.07
N LEU A 807 9.67 19.19 -27.80
CA LEU A 807 8.58 18.44 -27.15
C LEU A 807 7.22 19.12 -27.24
N LYS A 808 7.17 20.45 -27.28
CA LYS A 808 5.92 21.24 -27.35
C LYS A 808 4.90 20.75 -28.40
N PRO A 809 5.29 20.35 -29.64
CA PRO A 809 4.32 19.87 -30.62
C PRO A 809 3.57 18.61 -30.22
N TYR A 810 4.09 17.83 -29.26
CA TYR A 810 3.52 16.56 -28.80
C TYR A 810 2.72 16.68 -27.49
N ILE A 811 2.66 17.88 -26.92
CA ILE A 811 1.75 18.17 -25.81
C ILE A 811 0.37 18.44 -26.41
N SER A 812 -0.61 17.58 -26.12
CA SER A 812 -1.97 17.72 -26.67
C SER A 812 -2.60 19.05 -26.28
N GLN A 813 -3.32 19.69 -27.20
CA GLN A 813 -3.98 20.99 -27.03
C GLN A 813 -3.02 22.11 -26.56
N ASN A 814 -1.81 22.14 -27.14
CA ASN A 814 -0.76 23.08 -26.75
C ASN A 814 -1.17 24.54 -26.99
N ASP A 815 -1.92 24.85 -28.07
CA ASP A 815 -2.41 26.20 -28.37
C ASP A 815 -3.26 26.78 -27.22
N ALA A 816 -3.86 25.92 -26.41
CA ALA A 816 -4.60 26.32 -25.22
C ALA A 816 -3.68 26.78 -24.07
N ILE A 817 -2.42 26.30 -24.03
CA ILE A 817 -1.47 26.56 -22.95
C ILE A 817 -0.86 27.98 -23.10
N GLU A 818 -0.56 28.41 -24.31
CA GLU A 818 0.21 29.64 -24.56
C GLU A 818 -0.54 30.94 -24.21
N ASN A 819 -1.87 30.89 -24.10
CA ASN A 819 -2.71 32.08 -24.00
C ASN A 819 -3.32 32.39 -22.64
N LYS A 820 -3.29 31.45 -21.66
CA LYS A 820 -3.85 31.66 -20.31
C LYS A 820 -3.13 30.84 -19.23
N ASN A 821 -3.04 31.41 -18.04
CA ASN A 821 -2.31 30.80 -16.90
C ASN A 821 -3.03 29.60 -16.23
N ILE A 822 -4.34 29.38 -16.46
CA ILE A 822 -5.11 28.29 -15.84
C ILE A 822 -5.58 27.33 -16.90
N GLN A 823 -5.33 26.05 -16.67
CA GLN A 823 -5.78 24.94 -17.51
C GLN A 823 -6.86 24.15 -16.77
N ILE A 824 -7.99 23.93 -17.41
CA ILE A 824 -9.17 23.31 -16.82
C ILE A 824 -9.40 21.99 -17.53
N ILE A 825 -9.16 20.89 -16.83
CA ILE A 825 -9.42 19.55 -17.32
C ILE A 825 -10.83 19.17 -16.91
N ASN A 826 -11.76 19.19 -17.89
CA ASN A 826 -13.17 18.91 -17.62
C ASN A 826 -13.45 17.42 -17.57
N TYR A 827 -13.99 16.98 -16.43
CA TYR A 827 -14.50 15.63 -16.22
C TYR A 827 -15.72 15.67 -15.29
N ASP A 828 -16.66 14.78 -15.49
CA ASP A 828 -17.89 14.71 -14.67
C ASP A 828 -17.58 14.02 -13.33
N SER A 829 -17.25 14.81 -12.32
CA SER A 829 -17.00 14.36 -10.95
C SER A 829 -17.66 15.31 -9.94
N GLN A 830 -17.96 14.81 -8.76
CA GLN A 830 -18.57 15.63 -7.68
C GLN A 830 -17.55 16.53 -6.97
N THR A 831 -16.26 16.17 -7.02
CA THR A 831 -15.15 16.90 -6.42
C THR A 831 -14.04 17.10 -7.46
N GLY A 832 -13.19 18.09 -7.24
CA GLY A 832 -12.09 18.39 -8.15
C GLY A 832 -10.71 18.31 -7.49
N TYR A 833 -9.73 18.74 -8.25
CA TYR A 833 -8.31 18.81 -7.84
C TYR A 833 -7.74 20.12 -8.35
N ALA A 834 -7.04 20.84 -7.50
CA ALA A 834 -6.32 22.05 -7.89
C ALA A 834 -4.81 21.84 -7.78
N PHE A 835 -4.06 22.44 -8.68
CA PHE A 835 -2.60 22.40 -8.67
C PHE A 835 -2.00 23.72 -9.12
N VAL A 836 -1.01 24.22 -8.36
CA VAL A 836 -0.22 25.41 -8.72
C VAL A 836 1.25 25.07 -8.61
N SER A 837 2.05 25.42 -9.58
CA SER A 837 3.50 25.30 -9.51
C SER A 837 4.20 26.60 -9.88
N SER A 838 5.23 26.95 -9.14
CA SER A 838 6.10 28.11 -9.36
C SER A 838 7.58 27.73 -9.20
N PRO A 839 8.53 28.54 -9.70
CA PRO A 839 9.94 28.27 -9.49
C PRO A 839 10.35 28.28 -8.02
N ALA A 840 11.35 27.46 -7.68
CA ALA A 840 11.99 27.36 -6.37
C ALA A 840 13.52 27.30 -6.51
N SER A 841 14.22 27.21 -5.37
CA SER A 841 15.69 27.19 -5.30
C SER A 841 16.27 25.88 -5.82
N GLU A 842 17.54 25.92 -6.19
CA GLU A 842 18.24 24.81 -6.79
C GLU A 842 18.75 23.79 -5.75
N TYR A 843 19.05 22.61 -6.24
CA TYR A 843 19.56 21.48 -5.46
C TYR A 843 20.85 21.84 -4.73
N LEU A 844 21.04 21.30 -3.52
CA LEU A 844 22.17 21.51 -2.59
C LEU A 844 22.28 22.93 -2.00
N SER A 845 21.41 23.86 -2.33
CA SER A 845 21.42 25.20 -1.72
C SER A 845 20.84 25.19 -0.30
N LYS A 846 21.30 26.10 0.57
CA LYS A 846 20.68 26.31 1.90
C LYS A 846 19.25 26.85 1.77
N GLU A 847 19.01 27.61 0.73
CA GLU A 847 17.69 28.12 0.39
C GLU A 847 16.69 26.99 0.15
N SER A 848 17.09 25.92 -0.55
CA SER A 848 16.19 24.78 -0.78
C SER A 848 15.81 24.06 0.51
N ALA A 849 16.72 23.97 1.47
CA ALA A 849 16.41 23.36 2.79
C ALA A 849 15.36 24.19 3.55
N SER A 850 15.51 25.53 3.55
CA SER A 850 14.52 26.43 4.19
C SER A 850 13.17 26.42 3.47
N GLU A 851 13.13 26.19 2.16
CA GLU A 851 11.90 26.05 1.37
C GLU A 851 11.17 24.74 1.69
N ILE A 852 11.90 23.63 1.92
CA ILE A 852 11.33 22.35 2.36
C ILE A 852 10.68 22.51 3.74
N ILE A 853 11.37 23.14 4.70
CA ILE A 853 10.81 23.40 6.04
C ILE A 853 9.57 24.30 5.94
N LEU A 854 9.64 25.37 5.15
CA LEU A 854 8.49 26.26 4.94
C LEU A 854 7.28 25.51 4.36
N ALA A 855 7.51 24.66 3.36
CA ALA A 855 6.45 23.87 2.75
C ALA A 855 5.80 22.93 3.77
N SER A 856 6.58 22.20 4.55
CA SER A 856 6.08 21.32 5.61
C SER A 856 5.29 22.10 6.68
N TRP A 857 5.80 23.26 7.10
CA TRP A 857 5.11 24.13 8.06
C TRP A 857 3.77 24.66 7.51
N LEU A 858 3.74 25.13 6.26
CA LEU A 858 2.53 25.62 5.58
C LEU A 858 1.44 24.55 5.49
N LYS A 859 1.84 23.32 5.17
CA LYS A 859 0.92 22.19 5.04
C LYS A 859 0.12 21.97 6.33
N SER A 860 0.81 21.97 7.47
CA SER A 860 0.19 21.63 8.77
C SER A 860 -0.49 22.82 9.47
N HIS A 861 0.03 24.04 9.31
CA HIS A 861 -0.43 25.22 10.08
C HIS A 861 -1.36 26.16 9.31
N THR A 862 -1.45 26.04 7.98
CA THR A 862 -2.25 26.98 7.19
C THR A 862 -3.19 26.28 6.22
N LEU A 863 -2.66 25.37 5.39
CA LEU A 863 -3.47 24.75 4.33
C LEU A 863 -4.48 23.78 4.90
N TRP A 864 -4.13 23.08 5.97
CA TRP A 864 -5.06 22.20 6.66
C TRP A 864 -6.34 22.94 7.06
N ASP A 865 -6.21 24.07 7.73
CA ASP A 865 -7.36 24.84 8.20
C ASP A 865 -8.14 25.49 7.06
N LYS A 866 -7.44 26.13 6.10
CA LYS A 866 -8.10 26.93 5.06
C LYS A 866 -8.72 26.05 3.96
N ILE A 867 -8.03 24.99 3.55
CA ILE A 867 -8.45 24.15 2.41
C ILE A 867 -9.26 22.93 2.88
N ARG A 868 -8.80 22.24 3.94
CA ARG A 868 -9.51 21.05 4.42
C ARG A 868 -10.64 21.42 5.38
N THR A 869 -10.33 22.01 6.53
CA THR A 869 -11.33 22.26 7.59
C THR A 869 -12.40 23.26 7.14
N THR A 870 -12.01 24.38 6.58
CA THR A 870 -12.92 25.44 6.12
C THR A 870 -13.40 25.23 4.68
N GLY A 871 -12.51 24.82 3.78
CA GLY A 871 -12.79 24.65 2.36
C GLY A 871 -13.49 23.33 2.00
N GLY A 872 -13.46 22.34 2.90
CA GLY A 872 -14.12 21.03 2.73
C GLY A 872 -13.38 20.06 1.82
N ALA A 873 -12.14 20.31 1.41
CA ALA A 873 -11.33 19.38 0.66
C ALA A 873 -10.90 18.19 1.54
N TYR A 874 -10.80 17.00 0.94
CA TYR A 874 -10.32 15.82 1.65
C TYR A 874 -8.85 15.94 2.04
N GLY A 875 -8.02 16.57 1.19
CA GLY A 875 -6.61 16.79 1.47
C GLY A 875 -6.05 18.02 0.76
N SER A 876 -4.97 18.55 1.29
CA SER A 876 -4.21 19.64 0.67
C SER A 876 -2.74 19.54 1.05
N GLY A 877 -1.87 20.10 0.23
CA GLY A 877 -0.45 20.11 0.53
C GLY A 877 0.34 21.12 -0.27
N VAL A 878 1.60 21.23 0.12
CA VAL A 878 2.61 21.99 -0.58
C VAL A 878 3.94 21.27 -0.49
N GLU A 879 4.70 21.27 -1.58
CA GLU A 879 5.99 20.58 -1.71
C GLU A 879 7.00 21.49 -2.41
N ALA A 880 8.22 21.52 -1.90
CA ALA A 880 9.38 22.16 -2.54
C ALA A 880 10.30 21.06 -3.08
N ASP A 881 10.43 20.97 -4.40
CA ASP A 881 11.32 20.03 -5.09
C ASP A 881 12.52 20.78 -5.67
N SER A 882 13.67 20.62 -5.03
CA SER A 882 14.91 21.29 -5.45
C SER A 882 15.54 20.68 -6.70
N LEU A 883 15.28 19.42 -7.04
CA LEU A 883 15.74 18.80 -8.28
C LEU A 883 14.95 19.31 -9.48
N GLU A 884 13.63 19.43 -9.34
CA GLU A 884 12.77 20.05 -10.33
C GLU A 884 12.82 21.60 -10.30
N LYS A 885 13.33 22.18 -9.22
CA LYS A 885 13.33 23.64 -8.93
C LYS A 885 11.92 24.21 -8.90
N THR A 886 10.99 23.54 -8.21
CA THR A 886 9.59 23.93 -8.14
C THR A 886 9.06 23.96 -6.71
N LEU A 887 8.18 24.93 -6.43
CA LEU A 887 7.24 24.92 -5.31
C LEU A 887 5.87 24.62 -5.87
N SER A 888 5.21 23.57 -5.35
CA SER A 888 3.92 23.11 -5.86
C SER A 888 2.91 23.02 -4.73
N PHE A 889 1.71 23.61 -4.92
CA PHE A 889 0.55 23.48 -4.02
C PHE A 889 -0.52 22.61 -4.70
N TRP A 890 -1.28 21.86 -3.89
CA TRP A 890 -2.33 21.01 -4.40
C TRP A 890 -3.49 20.82 -3.42
N SER A 891 -4.69 20.52 -3.96
CA SER A 891 -5.83 20.01 -3.21
C SER A 891 -6.36 18.73 -3.84
N TYR A 892 -6.94 17.87 -3.01
CA TYR A 892 -7.39 16.53 -3.36
C TYR A 892 -8.85 16.34 -2.93
N ARG A 893 -9.70 15.87 -3.87
CA ARG A 893 -11.16 15.74 -3.68
C ARG A 893 -11.75 17.01 -3.08
N ASP A 894 -11.52 18.11 -3.77
CA ASP A 894 -11.84 19.47 -3.37
C ASP A 894 -13.22 19.87 -3.96
N PRO A 895 -14.20 20.27 -3.15
CA PRO A 895 -15.48 20.77 -3.66
C PRO A 895 -15.35 22.14 -4.36
N ASN A 896 -14.30 22.92 -4.08
CA ASN A 896 -14.08 24.27 -4.58
C ASN A 896 -12.64 24.51 -5.09
N PRO A 897 -12.15 23.73 -6.07
CA PRO A 897 -10.74 23.76 -6.48
C PRO A 897 -10.29 25.14 -7.04
N GLU A 898 -11.20 25.92 -7.60
CA GLU A 898 -10.93 27.28 -8.08
C GLU A 898 -10.55 28.22 -6.93
N LYS A 899 -11.31 28.18 -5.85
CA LYS A 899 -11.04 28.99 -4.65
C LYS A 899 -9.71 28.58 -3.98
N SER A 900 -9.39 27.31 -4.00
CA SER A 900 -8.13 26.80 -3.45
C SER A 900 -6.91 27.37 -4.17
N LEU A 901 -6.98 27.65 -5.49
CA LEU A 901 -5.90 28.31 -6.23
C LEU A 901 -5.59 29.73 -5.70
N GLU A 902 -6.61 30.45 -5.22
CA GLU A 902 -6.46 31.80 -4.64
C GLU A 902 -5.83 31.69 -3.25
N VAL A 903 -6.37 30.77 -2.42
CA VAL A 903 -5.91 30.55 -1.04
C VAL A 903 -4.42 30.21 -0.98
N TYR A 904 -3.85 29.49 -1.93
CA TYR A 904 -2.43 29.14 -1.94
C TYR A 904 -1.52 30.38 -2.01
N LEU A 905 -1.80 31.29 -2.94
CA LEU A 905 -0.99 32.50 -3.13
C LEU A 905 -1.22 33.50 -1.99
N GLU A 906 -2.46 33.61 -1.49
CA GLU A 906 -2.77 34.45 -0.33
C GLU A 906 -2.06 33.94 0.92
N SER A 907 -2.07 32.61 1.16
CA SER A 907 -1.37 32.00 2.29
C SER A 907 0.14 32.27 2.24
N LEU A 908 0.75 32.14 1.05
CA LEU A 908 2.17 32.45 0.88
C LEU A 908 2.47 33.93 1.14
N LYS A 909 1.58 34.86 0.74
CA LYS A 909 1.68 36.27 1.03
C LYS A 909 1.58 36.58 2.52
N GLU A 910 0.59 36.03 3.21
CA GLU A 910 0.35 36.29 4.63
C GLU A 910 1.55 35.91 5.50
N ILE A 911 2.21 34.79 5.17
CA ILE A 911 3.34 34.31 5.97
C ILE A 911 4.65 35.09 5.73
N CYS A 912 4.75 35.94 4.69
CA CYS A 912 5.92 36.76 4.47
C CYS A 912 6.23 37.71 5.63
N GLU A 913 5.19 38.14 6.37
CA GLU A 913 5.31 39.06 7.49
C GLU A 913 5.23 38.35 8.86
N LYS A 914 5.02 37.01 8.86
CA LYS A 914 4.90 36.22 10.08
C LYS A 914 6.28 35.95 10.69
N ASP A 915 6.33 35.95 12.02
CA ASP A 915 7.46 35.44 12.78
C ASP A 915 7.20 33.99 13.14
N PHE A 916 8.23 33.15 13.00
CA PHE A 916 8.14 31.71 13.28
C PHE A 916 8.75 31.42 14.65
N PRO A 917 8.01 30.80 15.60
CA PRO A 917 8.59 30.32 16.85
C PRO A 917 9.70 29.30 16.58
N LYS A 918 10.80 29.38 17.32
CA LYS A 918 11.92 28.45 17.13
C LYS A 918 11.51 27.01 17.35
N GLU A 919 10.65 26.76 18.34
CA GLU A 919 10.16 25.43 18.67
C GLU A 919 9.33 24.80 17.54
N ASP A 920 8.51 25.59 16.84
CA ASP A 920 7.73 25.11 15.70
C ASP A 920 8.62 24.70 14.53
N ILE A 921 9.68 25.47 14.29
CA ILE A 921 10.65 25.14 13.25
C ILE A 921 11.44 23.88 13.62
N GLU A 922 11.86 23.72 14.88
CA GLU A 922 12.53 22.50 15.34
C GLU A 922 11.61 21.27 15.19
N LYS A 923 10.33 21.36 15.56
CA LYS A 923 9.34 20.29 15.34
C LYS A 923 9.17 19.98 13.84
N THR A 924 9.12 21.01 12.98
CA THR A 924 9.02 20.80 11.53
C THR A 924 10.27 20.14 10.95
N ILE A 925 11.47 20.48 11.45
CA ILE A 925 12.71 19.80 11.05
C ILE A 925 12.66 18.32 11.44
N VAL A 926 12.17 17.99 12.64
CA VAL A 926 11.98 16.61 13.09
C VAL A 926 11.02 15.87 12.15
N SER A 927 9.89 16.47 11.79
CA SER A 927 8.94 15.89 10.84
C SER A 927 9.58 15.62 9.47
N CYS A 928 10.30 16.58 8.91
CA CYS A 928 11.00 16.41 7.63
C CYS A 928 12.14 15.37 7.70
N TYR A 929 12.78 15.19 8.85
CA TYR A 929 13.73 14.11 9.07
C TYR A 929 13.07 12.74 8.99
N GLY A 930 11.83 12.60 9.43
CA GLY A 930 11.04 11.38 9.30
C GLY A 930 11.03 10.85 7.86
N ASP A 931 10.78 11.72 6.88
CA ASP A 931 10.76 11.34 5.45
C ASP A 931 12.12 10.80 4.95
N VAL A 932 13.22 11.25 5.57
CA VAL A 932 14.58 10.84 5.18
C VAL A 932 14.95 9.46 5.71
N ILE A 933 14.41 9.08 6.89
CA ILE A 933 14.77 7.82 7.57
C ILE A 933 13.78 6.68 7.32
N VAL A 934 12.73 6.89 6.52
CA VAL A 934 11.76 5.83 6.19
C VAL A 934 12.48 4.59 5.68
N PRO A 935 12.25 3.42 6.30
CA PRO A 935 12.87 2.17 5.86
C PRO A 935 12.49 1.83 4.41
N VAL A 936 13.50 1.43 3.65
CA VAL A 936 13.35 1.05 2.24
C VAL A 936 13.70 -0.42 2.11
N LEU A 937 12.91 -1.18 1.36
CA LEU A 937 13.19 -2.59 1.10
C LEU A 937 14.55 -2.80 0.42
N PRO A 938 15.25 -3.91 0.66
CA PRO A 938 16.55 -4.17 0.05
C PRO A 938 16.56 -3.99 -1.47
N LYS A 939 15.55 -4.52 -2.18
CA LYS A 939 15.41 -4.33 -3.64
C LYS A 939 15.32 -2.86 -4.04
N ASP A 940 14.53 -2.09 -3.29
CA ASP A 940 14.29 -0.67 -3.58
C ASP A 940 15.48 0.19 -3.18
N ARG A 941 16.26 -0.20 -2.14
CA ARG A 941 17.52 0.46 -1.76
C ARG A 941 18.51 0.37 -2.90
N GLY A 942 18.71 -0.81 -3.48
CA GLY A 942 19.55 -1.00 -4.66
C GLY A 942 19.09 -0.19 -5.85
N ALA A 943 17.81 -0.29 -6.21
CA ALA A 943 17.21 0.45 -7.33
C ALA A 943 17.30 1.97 -7.16
N ARG A 944 17.00 2.51 -5.95
CA ARG A 944 17.13 3.95 -5.65
C ARG A 944 18.57 4.44 -5.68
N SER A 945 19.53 3.64 -5.18
CA SER A 945 20.96 3.96 -5.24
C SER A 945 21.45 4.01 -6.68
N PHE A 946 21.09 3.02 -7.49
CA PHE A 946 21.40 2.97 -8.91
C PHE A 946 20.80 4.17 -9.67
N THR A 947 19.50 4.43 -9.48
CA THR A 947 18.80 5.56 -10.12
C THR A 947 19.44 6.89 -9.71
N SER A 948 19.76 7.06 -8.43
CA SER A 948 20.49 8.25 -7.96
C SER A 948 21.82 8.41 -8.70
N MET A 949 22.60 7.33 -8.84
CA MET A 949 23.90 7.38 -9.51
C MET A 949 23.79 7.79 -10.98
N ILE A 950 22.86 7.23 -11.77
CA ILE A 950 22.70 7.58 -13.19
C ILE A 950 22.16 8.99 -13.43
N TYR A 951 21.57 9.60 -12.40
CA TYR A 951 21.15 11.02 -12.43
C TYR A 951 22.08 11.95 -11.65
N GLY A 952 23.29 11.49 -11.33
CA GLY A 952 24.36 12.31 -10.76
C GLY A 952 24.13 12.71 -9.30
N ILE A 953 23.33 11.96 -8.55
CA ILE A 953 23.05 12.18 -7.14
C ILE A 953 23.98 11.29 -6.30
N SER A 954 25.04 11.88 -5.76
CA SER A 954 25.97 11.21 -4.85
C SER A 954 25.33 10.95 -3.47
N PRO A 955 25.69 9.86 -2.77
CA PRO A 955 25.35 9.68 -1.36
C PRO A 955 25.78 10.87 -0.48
N ASP A 956 26.90 11.51 -0.77
CA ASP A 956 27.38 12.70 -0.04
C ASP A 956 26.47 13.89 -0.19
N PHE A 957 25.82 14.06 -1.35
CA PHE A 957 24.85 15.14 -1.58
C PHE A 957 23.61 15.02 -0.70
N LYS A 958 23.15 13.81 -0.46
CA LYS A 958 22.05 13.56 0.50
C LYS A 958 22.43 13.96 1.93
N GLN A 959 23.73 13.77 2.31
CA GLN A 959 24.24 14.22 3.61
C GLN A 959 24.33 15.76 3.69
N ILE A 960 24.76 16.41 2.62
CA ILE A 960 24.79 17.86 2.56
C ILE A 960 23.37 18.43 2.73
N ASN A 961 22.37 17.88 2.03
CA ASN A 961 20.98 18.30 2.17
C ASN A 961 20.45 18.12 3.59
N LEU A 962 20.76 16.98 4.23
CA LEU A 962 20.35 16.73 5.60
C LEU A 962 21.02 17.70 6.59
N ASN A 963 22.32 17.98 6.42
CA ASN A 963 23.03 18.96 7.25
C ASN A 963 22.40 20.35 7.08
N ASN A 964 22.12 20.76 5.84
CA ASN A 964 21.45 22.02 5.55
C ASN A 964 20.07 22.09 6.22
N LEU A 965 19.32 20.99 6.24
CA LEU A 965 18.00 20.90 6.89
C LEU A 965 18.09 21.15 8.39
N PHE A 966 19.07 20.55 9.08
CA PHE A 966 19.26 20.72 10.52
C PHE A 966 19.75 22.12 10.93
N GLU A 967 20.35 22.86 10.01
CA GLU A 967 20.84 24.21 10.23
C GLU A 967 19.77 25.31 9.98
N VAL A 968 18.58 24.97 9.49
CA VAL A 968 17.54 25.96 9.16
C VAL A 968 17.07 26.71 10.41
N THR A 969 17.04 28.04 10.31
CA THR A 969 16.57 28.93 11.36
C THR A 969 15.22 29.57 11.03
N PRO A 970 14.47 30.09 12.02
CA PRO A 970 13.24 30.87 11.77
C PRO A 970 13.43 32.00 10.75
N GLN A 971 14.58 32.67 10.75
CA GLN A 971 14.88 33.74 9.81
C GLN A 971 15.05 33.23 8.36
N ASP A 972 15.65 32.03 8.19
CA ASP A 972 15.79 31.41 6.88
C ASP A 972 14.42 31.04 6.29
N VAL A 973 13.50 30.53 7.13
CA VAL A 973 12.11 30.22 6.73
C VAL A 973 11.36 31.50 6.30
N LYS A 974 11.51 32.60 7.05
CA LYS A 974 10.93 33.91 6.70
C LYS A 974 11.49 34.46 5.38
N ASN A 975 12.80 34.30 5.16
CA ASN A 975 13.44 34.68 3.92
C ASN A 975 12.98 33.83 2.74
N ALA A 976 12.78 32.49 2.96
CA ALA A 976 12.24 31.59 1.97
C ALA A 976 10.81 31.98 1.57
N ALA A 977 9.93 32.33 2.53
CA ALA A 977 8.58 32.80 2.24
C ALA A 977 8.57 34.01 1.28
N LYS A 978 9.37 35.03 1.58
CA LYS A 978 9.47 36.22 0.73
C LYS A 978 9.99 35.89 -0.68
N ARG A 979 11.06 35.10 -0.75
CA ARG A 979 11.66 34.70 -2.03
C ARG A 979 10.66 33.91 -2.89
N LEU A 980 9.97 32.93 -2.33
CA LEU A 980 9.00 32.10 -3.04
C LEU A 980 7.77 32.91 -3.47
N TYR A 981 7.31 33.86 -2.63
CA TYR A 981 6.25 34.77 -3.01
C TYR A 981 6.64 35.61 -4.22
N ASP A 982 7.83 36.21 -4.19
CA ASP A 982 8.35 37.03 -5.33
C ASP A 982 8.51 36.19 -6.61
N LEU A 983 8.96 34.94 -6.51
CA LEU A 983 9.07 34.02 -7.64
C LEU A 983 7.68 33.65 -8.19
N SER A 984 6.73 33.38 -7.32
CA SER A 984 5.36 33.02 -7.72
C SER A 984 4.61 34.15 -8.41
N GLN A 985 4.94 35.42 -8.08
CA GLN A 985 4.38 36.57 -8.78
C GLN A 985 4.94 36.74 -10.21
N LYS A 986 6.17 36.28 -10.46
CA LYS A 986 6.79 36.34 -11.77
C LYS A 986 6.35 35.22 -12.68
N GLN A 987 6.22 34.02 -12.14
CA GLN A 987 5.85 32.84 -12.89
C GLN A 987 5.11 31.86 -12.01
N ASN A 988 3.89 31.51 -12.37
CA ASN A 988 3.14 30.37 -11.81
C ASN A 988 2.34 29.72 -12.92
N GLN A 989 2.14 28.42 -12.78
CA GLN A 989 1.33 27.60 -13.69
C GLN A 989 0.26 26.91 -12.88
N LYS A 990 -0.97 26.88 -13.40
CA LYS A 990 -2.14 26.40 -12.68
C LYS A 990 -2.93 25.42 -13.53
N ALA A 991 -3.39 24.34 -12.89
CA ALA A 991 -4.35 23.42 -13.51
C ALA A 991 -5.43 23.00 -12.50
N ILE A 992 -6.62 22.76 -13.02
CA ILE A 992 -7.76 22.23 -12.27
C ILE A 992 -8.29 21.02 -13.01
N PHE A 993 -8.61 19.97 -12.29
CA PHE A 993 -9.39 18.83 -12.78
C PHE A 993 -10.75 18.86 -12.07
N CYS A 994 -11.83 19.13 -12.77
CA CYS A 994 -13.14 19.27 -12.15
C CYS A 994 -14.31 19.14 -13.15
N ASN A 995 -15.53 19.07 -12.61
CA ASN A 995 -16.77 19.16 -13.37
C ASN A 995 -17.15 20.64 -13.58
N LYS A 996 -17.16 21.09 -14.84
CA LYS A 996 -17.64 22.41 -15.29
C LYS A 996 -17.20 23.61 -14.43
N SER A 997 -16.04 24.12 -14.69
CA SER A 997 -15.65 25.45 -14.19
C SER A 997 -16.22 26.57 -15.07
N ASP A 998 -16.20 27.78 -14.53
CA ASP A 998 -16.51 28.99 -15.32
C ASP A 998 -15.47 29.18 -16.44
N LYS A 999 -15.91 29.09 -17.70
CA LYS A 999 -15.05 29.24 -18.89
C LYS A 999 -14.31 30.58 -18.94
N SER A 1000 -14.69 31.54 -18.11
CA SER A 1000 -14.05 32.87 -18.02
C SER A 1000 -12.66 32.81 -17.35
N ILE A 1001 -12.37 31.80 -16.51
CA ILE A 1001 -11.16 31.72 -15.70
C ILE A 1001 -9.99 31.05 -16.42
N GLY A 1002 -10.21 30.17 -17.38
CA GLY A 1002 -9.11 29.42 -17.99
C GLY A 1002 -9.44 28.72 -19.30
N ASN A 1003 -8.50 27.92 -19.78
CA ASN A 1003 -8.65 27.11 -20.98
C ASN A 1003 -9.20 25.72 -20.65
N ASN A 1004 -10.28 25.34 -21.31
CA ASN A 1004 -10.88 24.03 -21.16
C ASN A 1004 -10.16 22.97 -21.99
N ILE A 1005 -9.72 21.90 -21.33
CA ILE A 1005 -9.11 20.74 -21.93
C ILE A 1005 -10.14 19.59 -21.89
N LYS A 1006 -10.38 19.00 -23.04
CA LYS A 1006 -11.28 17.85 -23.16
C LYS A 1006 -10.51 16.54 -22.92
N ILE A 1007 -11.06 15.62 -22.14
CA ILE A 1007 -10.54 14.25 -21.99
C ILE A 1007 -11.05 13.43 -23.16
N PRO A 1008 -10.18 12.66 -23.84
CA PRO A 1008 -10.56 11.91 -25.04
C PRO A 1008 -11.23 10.56 -24.75
N LEU A 1009 -11.10 9.99 -23.54
CA LEU A 1009 -11.57 8.64 -23.18
C LEU A 1009 -13.01 8.60 -22.69
#